data_1772e7572a47b866ffc859897c64c8d6
#
_entry.id   1772e7572a47b866ffc859897c64c8d6
#
_cell.length_a   1.000
_cell.length_b   1.000
_cell.length_c   1.000
_cell.angle_alpha   90.00
_cell.angle_beta   90.00
_cell.angle_gamma   90.00
#
_symmetry.space_group_name_H-M   'P 1'
#
loop_
_entity.id
_entity.type
_entity.pdbx_description
1 polymer ?
#
loop_
_entity_poly.entity_id
_entity_poly.type
_entity_poly.pdbx_seq_one_letter_code
_entity_poly.pdbx_strand_id
1 'polypeptide(L)'
;MGFGGPHAAYFATKEEFKRQIPGRIIGASIDAQGKPGYRMALQTREQHIRREKATSNICTAQVLLSVMAGMYAVYHGPEGLKKIAGRIHGLSLLLNNELKAMGLKQENEYFFDTLKVAVSDKAAVLNEAAKKEINFRYLDTNHIGISLDESTTAADVSNILEVLAIAHAKNYQAKKATEQNCNWPAGLQRSSAYLTHPVFNTYHAEHEMLRYIKKLENKDLSMVHSMISLGSCTMKLNATAEMIPVTWPELGQIHPFAPATQTEGYKEMISNLETWLKEVTGFTGVSLQPNSGAQGEYAGLMVIRAYHLDRADVNRNIALIPSSAHGTNPASAVLAGMDVVVVKSDAEGKIDVADLKAKAEQYKDRLAALMVTYPSTHGVFEEAIIEICETIHQYGGLVYMDGANMNAQVGLTSPANIGADVCHLNLHKTFCIPHGGGGPGMGPICVNDKLKPYLPAHPVVKTGGEKGITAVSAAPWGSASILVISYAYIAMMGAEGLTNATKLAILNANYIKERLEGQYKVLYAGQNGRCAHEMIVDCRDFKKAGIEVEDIAKRLMDYGFHAPTVSFPVAGTLMIEPTESETKEELDRFCDALIEIRNEIREVEEGKADKENNVLKHAPHTADLVCADEWNRPYSRTKAAYPLAFVKEAKFWPSVSRVDNAYGDRNLVCSCLPLEVYENQGAEATN
;
A
#
# COMPACT_ATOMS: atom_id res chain seq x y z
N MET A 1 -17.32 3.86 -4.12
CA MET A 1 -16.79 2.57 -3.71
C MET A 1 -17.63 1.90 -2.62
N GLY A 2 -18.91 2.08 -2.58
CA GLY A 2 -19.79 1.53 -1.54
C GLY A 2 -19.55 2.12 -0.14
N PHE A 3 -20.43 1.79 0.79
CA PHE A 3 -20.44 2.36 2.13
C PHE A 3 -19.35 1.82 3.05
N GLY A 4 -18.81 0.62 2.76
CA GLY A 4 -17.84 -0.05 3.62
C GLY A 4 -16.41 0.45 3.50
N GLY A 5 -16.13 1.33 2.59
CA GLY A 5 -14.75 1.72 2.27
C GLY A 5 -13.99 0.60 1.55
N PRO A 6 -12.69 0.74 1.33
CA PRO A 6 -11.82 1.78 1.88
C PRO A 6 -12.10 3.17 1.31
N HIS A 7 -11.74 4.20 2.08
CA HIS A 7 -11.94 5.58 1.70
C HIS A 7 -10.62 6.26 1.34
N ALA A 8 -10.64 7.09 0.29
CA ALA A 8 -9.54 7.99 0.01
C ALA A 8 -9.56 9.15 1.02
N ALA A 9 -8.39 9.49 1.55
CA ALA A 9 -8.19 10.71 2.31
C ALA A 9 -7.08 11.53 1.64
N TYR A 10 -7.16 12.85 1.74
CA TYR A 10 -6.12 13.74 1.25
C TYR A 10 -5.57 14.60 2.38
N PHE A 11 -4.32 15.04 2.19
CA PHE A 11 -3.65 15.94 3.10
C PHE A 11 -3.16 17.17 2.32
N ALA A 12 -3.57 18.35 2.76
CA ALA A 12 -3.16 19.61 2.16
C ALA A 12 -2.48 20.48 3.21
N THR A 13 -1.40 21.15 2.85
CA THR A 13 -0.65 22.01 3.76
C THR A 13 0.00 23.18 3.03
N LYS A 14 0.53 24.14 3.79
CA LYS A 14 1.31 25.24 3.24
C LYS A 14 2.69 24.76 2.78
N GLU A 15 3.29 25.51 1.84
CA GLU A 15 4.60 25.21 1.25
C GLU A 15 5.71 25.03 2.32
N GLU A 16 5.69 25.80 3.39
CA GLU A 16 6.66 25.74 4.49
C GLU A 16 6.72 24.37 5.17
N PHE A 17 5.63 23.60 5.18
CA PHE A 17 5.53 22.28 5.83
C PHE A 17 5.82 21.08 4.89
N LYS A 18 6.10 21.32 3.60
CA LYS A 18 6.30 20.22 2.63
C LYS A 18 7.35 19.18 3.01
N ARG A 19 8.35 19.57 3.81
CA ARG A 19 9.40 18.66 4.32
C ARG A 19 9.01 17.89 5.57
N GLN A 20 7.85 18.18 6.17
CA GLN A 20 7.38 17.60 7.43
C GLN A 20 6.15 16.71 7.24
N ILE A 21 5.44 16.82 6.11
CA ILE A 21 4.25 16.04 5.85
C ILE A 21 4.56 14.55 5.71
N PRO A 22 3.66 13.67 6.15
CA PRO A 22 3.74 12.24 5.83
C PRO A 22 3.46 12.01 4.34
N GLY A 23 3.78 10.81 3.87
CA GLY A 23 3.51 10.41 2.50
C GLY A 23 4.62 10.77 1.51
N ARG A 24 4.48 10.26 0.31
CA ARG A 24 5.44 10.42 -0.79
C ARG A 24 5.02 11.54 -1.72
N ILE A 25 5.97 12.37 -2.09
CA ILE A 25 5.76 13.44 -3.08
C ILE A 25 6.39 12.98 -4.38
N ILE A 26 5.62 13.05 -5.47
CA ILE A 26 6.12 12.82 -6.82
C ILE A 26 6.41 14.16 -7.47
N GLY A 27 7.67 14.34 -7.87
CA GLY A 27 8.15 15.52 -8.59
C GLY A 27 8.32 15.25 -10.07
N ALA A 28 8.33 16.31 -10.85
CA ALA A 28 8.69 16.27 -12.26
C ALA A 28 10.19 16.52 -12.43
N SER A 29 10.81 15.78 -13.35
CA SER A 29 12.17 15.96 -13.83
C SER A 29 12.17 15.87 -15.35
N ILE A 30 13.35 15.80 -15.93
CA ILE A 30 13.54 15.53 -17.36
C ILE A 30 14.30 14.21 -17.53
N ASP A 31 14.06 13.53 -18.64
CA ASP A 31 14.85 12.38 -19.04
C ASP A 31 16.06 12.80 -19.91
N ALA A 32 16.90 11.84 -20.29
CA ALA A 32 18.09 12.09 -21.11
C ALA A 32 17.77 12.63 -22.53
N GLN A 33 16.50 12.68 -22.93
CA GLN A 33 16.04 13.29 -24.19
C GLN A 33 15.38 14.67 -23.95
N GLY A 34 15.39 15.18 -22.70
CA GLY A 34 14.75 16.43 -22.32
C GLY A 34 13.22 16.34 -22.15
N LYS A 35 12.63 15.12 -22.21
CA LYS A 35 11.21 14.90 -22.00
C LYS A 35 10.85 14.85 -20.52
N PRO A 36 9.62 15.28 -20.13
CA PRO A 36 9.18 15.16 -18.74
C PRO A 36 9.21 13.71 -18.23
N GLY A 37 9.82 13.52 -17.08
CA GLY A 37 9.85 12.25 -16.36
C GLY A 37 9.48 12.44 -14.89
N TYR A 38 8.72 11.49 -14.32
CA TYR A 38 8.34 11.56 -12.92
C TYR A 38 9.30 10.77 -12.04
N ARG A 39 9.52 11.27 -10.84
CA ARG A 39 10.34 10.62 -9.82
C ARG A 39 9.87 10.96 -8.41
N MET A 40 10.24 10.14 -7.44
CA MET A 40 10.00 10.46 -6.04
C MET A 40 10.90 11.63 -5.61
N ALA A 41 10.32 12.70 -5.08
CA ALA A 41 11.01 13.90 -4.60
C ALA A 41 11.11 13.92 -3.08
N LEU A 42 12.05 14.71 -2.52
CA LEU A 42 12.29 14.88 -1.08
C LEU A 42 12.50 13.54 -0.33
N GLN A 43 13.19 12.60 -0.94
CA GLN A 43 13.41 11.26 -0.42
C GLN A 43 14.14 11.22 0.94
N THR A 44 14.90 12.26 1.29
CA THR A 44 15.66 12.33 2.55
C THR A 44 14.79 12.26 3.81
N ARG A 45 13.49 12.43 3.72
CA ARG A 45 12.54 12.27 4.82
C ARG A 45 11.95 10.85 4.92
N GLU A 46 12.18 10.02 3.92
CA GLU A 46 11.63 8.67 3.84
C GLU A 46 12.42 7.66 4.70
N GLN A 47 11.74 6.64 5.20
CA GLN A 47 12.32 5.63 6.10
C GLN A 47 13.46 4.83 5.49
N HIS A 48 13.46 4.59 4.17
CA HIS A 48 14.53 3.85 3.48
C HIS A 48 15.85 4.65 3.39
N ILE A 49 15.82 5.97 3.64
CA ILE A 49 17.02 6.84 3.69
C ILE A 49 17.40 7.18 5.13
N ARG A 50 16.44 7.57 5.97
CA ARG A 50 16.68 8.13 7.30
C ARG A 50 16.42 7.17 8.46
N ARG A 51 15.78 6.02 8.23
CA ARG A 51 15.39 5.02 9.26
C ARG A 51 14.71 5.69 10.46
N GLU A 52 15.33 5.65 11.65
CA GLU A 52 14.81 6.22 12.91
C GLU A 52 14.59 7.74 12.88
N LYS A 53 15.17 8.46 11.94
CA LYS A 53 15.00 9.92 11.75
C LYS A 53 14.00 10.27 10.64
N ALA A 54 13.31 9.28 10.10
CA ALA A 54 12.33 9.51 9.05
C ALA A 54 11.11 10.28 9.56
N THR A 55 10.56 11.17 8.74
CA THR A 55 9.28 11.85 9.00
C THR A 55 8.11 11.11 8.37
N SER A 56 8.38 10.07 7.59
CA SER A 56 7.39 9.21 6.92
C SER A 56 7.76 7.74 7.13
N ASN A 57 6.78 6.92 7.52
CA ASN A 57 6.90 5.47 7.65
C ASN A 57 6.02 4.72 6.64
N ILE A 58 5.85 5.27 5.45
CA ILE A 58 5.11 4.64 4.37
C ILE A 58 6.04 3.70 3.61
N CYS A 59 5.66 2.41 3.52
CA CYS A 59 6.34 1.41 2.71
C CYS A 59 5.54 1.12 1.43
N THR A 60 4.37 0.51 1.53
CA THR A 60 3.49 0.25 0.39
C THR A 60 2.81 1.53 -0.07
N ALA A 61 2.98 1.88 -1.34
CA ALA A 61 2.29 3.00 -1.95
C ALA A 61 0.82 2.63 -2.24
N GLN A 62 -0.07 2.91 -1.33
CA GLN A 62 -1.51 2.62 -1.45
C GLN A 62 -2.21 3.68 -2.31
N VAL A 63 -1.92 3.70 -3.62
CA VAL A 63 -2.33 4.78 -4.53
C VAL A 63 -3.63 4.51 -5.28
N LEU A 64 -4.19 3.29 -5.26
CA LEU A 64 -5.38 2.93 -6.05
C LEU A 64 -6.55 3.87 -5.78
N LEU A 65 -6.77 4.26 -4.53
CA LEU A 65 -7.85 5.17 -4.17
C LEU A 65 -7.64 6.58 -4.74
N SER A 66 -6.40 7.06 -4.80
CA SER A 66 -6.09 8.35 -5.43
C SER A 66 -6.24 8.29 -6.95
N VAL A 67 -5.89 7.16 -7.58
CA VAL A 67 -6.16 6.91 -9.00
C VAL A 67 -7.65 6.94 -9.28
N MET A 68 -8.47 6.24 -8.48
CA MET A 68 -9.93 6.25 -8.62
C MET A 68 -10.51 7.66 -8.45
N ALA A 69 -10.05 8.42 -7.44
CA ALA A 69 -10.46 9.81 -7.24
C ALA A 69 -10.08 10.71 -8.43
N GLY A 70 -8.87 10.54 -8.97
CA GLY A 70 -8.40 11.23 -10.16
C GLY A 70 -9.25 10.91 -11.40
N MET A 71 -9.52 9.62 -11.63
CA MET A 71 -10.36 9.18 -12.75
C MET A 71 -11.82 9.64 -12.60
N TYR A 72 -12.35 9.68 -11.38
CA TYR A 72 -13.67 10.26 -11.11
C TYR A 72 -13.71 11.75 -11.52
N ALA A 73 -12.68 12.52 -11.13
CA ALA A 73 -12.56 13.92 -11.53
C ALA A 73 -12.40 14.10 -13.06
N VAL A 74 -11.65 13.21 -13.73
CA VAL A 74 -11.48 13.21 -15.19
C VAL A 74 -12.81 12.93 -15.91
N TYR A 75 -13.54 11.90 -15.44
CA TYR A 75 -14.80 11.48 -16.06
C TYR A 75 -15.90 12.54 -15.91
N HIS A 76 -16.08 13.07 -14.70
CA HIS A 76 -17.16 14.04 -14.44
C HIS A 76 -16.80 15.48 -14.82
N GLY A 77 -15.53 15.84 -14.75
CA GLY A 77 -15.07 17.21 -14.95
C GLY A 77 -15.65 18.22 -13.95
N PRO A 78 -15.29 19.50 -14.05
CA PRO A 78 -15.76 20.52 -13.11
C PRO A 78 -17.29 20.68 -13.13
N GLU A 79 -17.92 20.61 -14.28
CA GLU A 79 -19.38 20.79 -14.41
C GLU A 79 -20.16 19.56 -13.93
N GLY A 80 -19.65 18.34 -14.17
CA GLY A 80 -20.23 17.11 -13.64
C GLY A 80 -20.19 17.07 -12.11
N LEU A 81 -19.06 17.45 -11.51
CA LEU A 81 -18.93 17.53 -10.05
C LEU A 81 -19.88 18.56 -9.43
N LYS A 82 -20.06 19.72 -10.09
CA LYS A 82 -21.07 20.72 -9.66
C LYS A 82 -22.49 20.16 -9.71
N LYS A 83 -22.85 19.42 -10.78
CA LYS A 83 -24.16 18.78 -10.91
C LYS A 83 -24.38 17.74 -9.82
N ILE A 84 -23.38 16.89 -9.54
CA ILE A 84 -23.46 15.89 -8.46
C ILE A 84 -23.66 16.57 -7.11
N ALA A 85 -22.82 17.55 -6.77
CA ALA A 85 -22.92 18.31 -5.53
C ALA A 85 -24.26 19.05 -5.41
N GLY A 86 -24.72 19.69 -6.50
CA GLY A 86 -26.01 20.39 -6.55
C GLY A 86 -27.18 19.44 -6.32
N ARG A 87 -27.17 18.24 -6.90
CA ARG A 87 -28.19 17.22 -6.70
C ARG A 87 -28.24 16.73 -5.26
N ILE A 88 -27.10 16.40 -4.66
CA ILE A 88 -27.01 15.96 -3.26
C ILE A 88 -27.58 17.03 -2.33
N HIS A 89 -27.11 18.27 -2.49
CA HIS A 89 -27.60 19.38 -1.68
C HIS A 89 -29.09 19.68 -1.90
N GLY A 90 -29.56 19.61 -3.16
CA GLY A 90 -30.97 19.76 -3.49
C GLY A 90 -31.88 18.74 -2.80
N LEU A 91 -31.44 17.48 -2.71
CA LEU A 91 -32.15 16.43 -1.94
C LEU A 91 -32.10 16.73 -0.43
N SER A 92 -30.99 17.23 0.08
CA SER A 92 -30.86 17.63 1.49
C SER A 92 -31.75 18.81 1.85
N LEU A 93 -31.87 19.78 0.94
CA LEU A 93 -32.81 20.90 1.09
C LEU A 93 -34.27 20.43 1.06
N LEU A 94 -34.63 19.51 0.15
CA LEU A 94 -35.93 18.90 0.10
C LEU A 94 -36.25 18.24 1.46
N LEU A 95 -35.35 17.37 1.94
CA LEU A 95 -35.51 16.70 3.25
C LEU A 95 -35.69 17.72 4.38
N ASN A 96 -34.84 18.75 4.46
CA ASN A 96 -34.93 19.79 5.48
C ASN A 96 -36.28 20.56 5.43
N ASN A 97 -36.78 20.90 4.23
CA ASN A 97 -38.00 21.66 4.08
C ASN A 97 -39.23 20.85 4.47
N GLU A 98 -39.27 19.55 4.09
CA GLU A 98 -40.36 18.66 4.49
C GLU A 98 -40.34 18.36 6.00
N LEU A 99 -39.15 18.21 6.62
CA LEU A 99 -39.00 18.10 8.08
C LEU A 99 -39.58 19.33 8.79
N LYS A 100 -39.25 20.53 8.31
CA LYS A 100 -39.82 21.78 8.86
C LYS A 100 -41.35 21.84 8.69
N ALA A 101 -41.87 21.43 7.52
CA ALA A 101 -43.32 21.37 7.29
C ALA A 101 -44.03 20.43 8.23
N MET A 102 -43.40 19.34 8.65
CA MET A 102 -43.91 18.40 9.67
C MET A 102 -43.71 18.91 11.12
N GLY A 103 -43.05 20.05 11.29
CA GLY A 103 -42.71 20.61 12.62
C GLY A 103 -41.59 19.86 13.34
N LEU A 104 -40.74 19.13 12.58
CA LEU A 104 -39.55 18.51 13.11
C LEU A 104 -38.38 19.50 13.01
N LYS A 105 -37.55 19.55 14.05
CA LYS A 105 -36.45 20.48 14.15
C LYS A 105 -35.18 19.87 13.59
N GLN A 106 -34.62 20.50 12.58
CA GLN A 106 -33.28 20.28 12.10
C GLN A 106 -32.37 21.35 12.73
N GLU A 107 -31.24 20.95 13.31
CA GLU A 107 -30.43 21.78 14.18
C GLU A 107 -29.33 22.60 13.48
N ASN A 108 -28.90 22.19 12.28
CA ASN A 108 -27.84 22.88 11.56
C ASN A 108 -28.37 24.15 10.87
N GLU A 109 -27.76 25.29 11.08
CA GLU A 109 -28.04 26.53 10.34
C GLU A 109 -27.56 26.38 8.88
N TYR A 110 -26.34 25.86 8.73
CA TYR A 110 -25.74 25.56 7.45
C TYR A 110 -25.43 24.08 7.36
N PHE A 111 -25.70 23.47 6.23
CA PHE A 111 -25.43 22.06 5.93
C PHE A 111 -25.21 21.86 4.44
N PHE A 112 -24.53 20.79 4.08
CA PHE A 112 -24.39 20.36 2.69
C PHE A 112 -25.26 19.12 2.42
N ASP A 113 -24.85 17.97 2.95
CA ASP A 113 -25.43 16.65 2.74
C ASP A 113 -25.89 15.98 4.03
N THR A 114 -25.53 16.53 5.19
CA THR A 114 -25.74 15.92 6.49
C THR A 114 -26.58 16.83 7.38
N LEU A 115 -27.69 16.27 7.90
CA LEU A 115 -28.63 16.95 8.78
C LEU A 115 -28.60 16.31 10.17
N LYS A 116 -28.61 17.15 11.21
CA LYS A 116 -28.87 16.75 12.58
C LYS A 116 -30.31 17.06 12.92
N VAL A 117 -31.12 16.00 13.16
CA VAL A 117 -32.56 16.09 13.38
C VAL A 117 -32.90 15.75 14.83
N ALA A 118 -33.66 16.60 15.48
CA ALA A 118 -34.19 16.35 16.79
C ALA A 118 -35.36 15.33 16.72
N VAL A 119 -35.36 14.33 17.59
CA VAL A 119 -36.36 13.30 17.67
C VAL A 119 -36.89 13.17 19.10
N SER A 120 -38.20 13.02 19.26
CA SER A 120 -38.82 12.89 20.58
C SER A 120 -38.76 11.47 21.13
N ASP A 121 -38.75 10.47 20.24
CA ASP A 121 -38.69 9.05 20.57
C ASP A 121 -37.74 8.33 19.59
N LYS A 122 -36.49 8.16 20.04
CA LYS A 122 -35.46 7.47 19.29
C LYS A 122 -35.80 5.99 19.01
N ALA A 123 -36.49 5.34 19.96
CA ALA A 123 -36.82 3.93 19.79
C ALA A 123 -37.90 3.75 18.71
N ALA A 124 -38.90 4.64 18.66
CA ALA A 124 -39.87 4.65 17.58
C ALA A 124 -39.22 4.87 16.21
N VAL A 125 -38.29 5.84 16.10
CA VAL A 125 -37.54 6.10 14.86
C VAL A 125 -36.73 4.87 14.44
N LEU A 126 -36.04 4.22 15.37
CA LEU A 126 -35.24 3.03 15.09
C LEU A 126 -36.13 1.87 14.58
N ASN A 127 -37.26 1.65 15.22
CA ASN A 127 -38.18 0.58 14.84
C ASN A 127 -38.81 0.82 13.46
N GLU A 128 -39.21 2.05 13.14
CA GLU A 128 -39.79 2.37 11.82
C GLU A 128 -38.71 2.36 10.73
N ALA A 129 -37.51 2.83 11.03
CA ALA A 129 -36.37 2.78 10.10
C ALA A 129 -36.01 1.33 9.77
N ALA A 130 -35.99 0.44 10.77
CA ALA A 130 -35.67 -0.98 10.56
C ALA A 130 -36.68 -1.66 9.62
N LYS A 131 -37.98 -1.31 9.69
CA LYS A 131 -39.04 -1.84 8.76
C LYS A 131 -38.79 -1.44 7.30
N LYS A 132 -38.10 -0.32 7.08
CA LYS A 132 -37.74 0.20 5.75
C LYS A 132 -36.28 -0.12 5.37
N GLU A 133 -35.58 -0.94 6.18
CA GLU A 133 -34.16 -1.28 5.97
C GLU A 133 -33.27 -0.04 5.92
N ILE A 134 -33.55 0.97 6.74
CA ILE A 134 -32.78 2.24 6.82
C ILE A 134 -32.06 2.29 8.17
N ASN A 135 -30.79 2.66 8.14
CA ASN A 135 -29.98 2.95 9.33
C ASN A 135 -29.64 4.44 9.40
N PHE A 136 -29.96 5.07 10.51
CA PHE A 136 -29.52 6.43 10.83
C PHE A 136 -28.32 6.40 11.79
N ARG A 137 -27.58 7.50 11.85
CA ARG A 137 -26.62 7.71 12.92
C ARG A 137 -27.34 8.21 14.16
N TYR A 138 -27.45 7.40 15.18
CA TYR A 138 -28.05 7.75 16.47
C TYR A 138 -27.04 8.46 17.36
N LEU A 139 -27.07 9.81 17.36
CA LEU A 139 -26.06 10.64 18.01
C LEU A 139 -26.17 10.59 19.54
N ASP A 140 -27.39 10.75 20.05
CA ASP A 140 -27.71 10.72 21.47
C ASP A 140 -29.18 10.26 21.67
N THR A 141 -29.77 10.55 22.83
CA THR A 141 -31.15 10.16 23.13
C THR A 141 -32.19 10.88 22.27
N ASN A 142 -31.88 12.09 21.80
CA ASN A 142 -32.85 13.01 21.20
C ASN A 142 -32.44 13.47 19.78
N HIS A 143 -31.34 12.95 19.22
CA HIS A 143 -30.87 13.38 17.90
C HIS A 143 -30.43 12.21 17.04
N ILE A 144 -30.74 12.32 15.76
CA ILE A 144 -30.20 11.47 14.70
C ILE A 144 -29.45 12.31 13.67
N GLY A 145 -28.45 11.70 13.04
CA GLY A 145 -27.78 12.22 11.84
C GLY A 145 -28.29 11.51 10.60
N ILE A 146 -28.58 12.27 9.57
CA ILE A 146 -28.99 11.77 8.25
C ILE A 146 -28.01 12.34 7.22
N SER A 147 -27.31 11.46 6.51
CA SER A 147 -26.38 11.86 5.44
C SER A 147 -26.87 11.32 4.10
N LEU A 148 -26.82 12.15 3.09
CA LEU A 148 -27.18 11.82 1.71
C LEU A 148 -25.92 11.88 0.83
N ASP A 149 -25.93 11.10 -0.24
CA ASP A 149 -24.83 11.05 -1.20
C ASP A 149 -25.32 10.97 -2.65
N GLU A 150 -24.41 10.76 -3.59
CA GLU A 150 -24.72 10.67 -5.02
C GLU A 150 -25.57 9.45 -5.40
N SER A 151 -25.64 8.43 -4.56
CA SER A 151 -26.50 7.26 -4.77
C SER A 151 -27.94 7.50 -4.30
N THR A 152 -28.16 8.48 -3.42
CA THR A 152 -29.48 8.81 -2.87
C THR A 152 -30.45 9.25 -3.93
N THR A 153 -31.67 8.73 -3.87
CA THR A 153 -32.78 9.07 -4.77
C THR A 153 -33.86 9.87 -4.04
N ALA A 154 -34.78 10.45 -4.82
CA ALA A 154 -35.98 11.09 -4.25
C ALA A 154 -36.90 10.09 -3.52
N ALA A 155 -36.89 8.83 -3.93
CA ALA A 155 -37.62 7.76 -3.26
C ALA A 155 -37.04 7.48 -1.87
N ASP A 156 -35.71 7.50 -1.73
CA ASP A 156 -35.05 7.34 -0.44
C ASP A 156 -35.39 8.48 0.51
N VAL A 157 -35.39 9.73 0.02
CA VAL A 157 -35.84 10.89 0.82
C VAL A 157 -37.30 10.73 1.26
N SER A 158 -38.19 10.24 0.38
CA SER A 158 -39.56 9.98 0.74
C SER A 158 -39.70 8.88 1.82
N ASN A 159 -38.93 7.82 1.70
CA ASN A 159 -38.91 6.74 2.72
C ASN A 159 -38.38 7.27 4.06
N ILE A 160 -37.35 8.11 4.07
CA ILE A 160 -36.83 8.75 5.30
C ILE A 160 -37.93 9.61 5.96
N LEU A 161 -38.63 10.42 5.17
CA LEU A 161 -39.71 11.28 5.66
C LEU A 161 -40.89 10.47 6.20
N GLU A 162 -41.26 9.38 5.54
CA GLU A 162 -42.32 8.47 6.00
C GLU A 162 -41.94 7.84 7.36
N VAL A 163 -40.73 7.34 7.52
CA VAL A 163 -40.22 6.81 8.79
C VAL A 163 -40.36 7.85 9.91
N LEU A 164 -39.93 9.07 9.68
CA LEU A 164 -39.95 10.13 10.66
C LEU A 164 -41.40 10.60 10.96
N ALA A 165 -42.26 10.64 9.95
CA ALA A 165 -43.66 10.99 10.12
C ALA A 165 -44.38 9.97 11.01
N ILE A 166 -44.24 8.67 10.74
CA ILE A 166 -44.86 7.59 11.53
C ILE A 166 -44.35 7.63 12.97
N ALA A 167 -43.02 7.72 13.16
CA ALA A 167 -42.39 7.73 14.48
C ALA A 167 -42.84 8.91 15.36
N HIS A 168 -43.23 10.04 14.76
CA HIS A 168 -43.67 11.25 15.45
C HIS A 168 -45.21 11.48 15.39
N ALA A 169 -45.99 10.52 14.90
CA ALA A 169 -47.44 10.64 14.67
C ALA A 169 -47.80 11.90 13.83
N LYS A 170 -47.04 12.17 12.78
CA LYS A 170 -47.25 13.29 11.85
C LYS A 170 -47.87 12.77 10.55
N ASN A 171 -48.66 13.63 9.90
CA ASN A 171 -49.15 13.35 8.56
C ASN A 171 -48.11 13.75 7.52
N TYR A 172 -47.70 12.81 6.69
CA TYR A 172 -46.84 13.02 5.54
C TYR A 172 -47.51 12.38 4.31
N GLN A 173 -47.57 13.17 3.24
CA GLN A 173 -47.97 12.65 1.93
C GLN A 173 -46.78 12.86 0.99
N ALA A 174 -46.27 11.78 0.41
CA ALA A 174 -45.20 11.83 -0.53
C ALA A 174 -45.53 12.81 -1.69
N LYS A 175 -44.79 13.87 -1.79
CA LYS A 175 -44.87 14.83 -2.91
C LYS A 175 -43.88 14.41 -3.99
N LYS A 176 -44.24 14.67 -5.26
CA LYS A 176 -43.30 14.47 -6.34
C LYS A 176 -42.09 15.38 -6.06
N ALA A 177 -40.93 14.76 -5.82
CA ALA A 177 -39.70 15.50 -5.52
C ALA A 177 -39.33 16.39 -6.71
N THR A 178 -39.32 17.70 -6.49
CA THR A 178 -38.73 18.65 -7.41
C THR A 178 -37.38 19.04 -6.86
N GLU A 179 -36.33 18.89 -7.66
CA GLU A 179 -34.99 19.36 -7.29
C GLU A 179 -35.07 20.84 -6.88
N GLN A 180 -34.54 21.15 -5.71
CA GLN A 180 -34.51 22.51 -5.21
C GLN A 180 -33.23 23.20 -5.66
N ASN A 181 -33.33 24.45 -6.09
CA ASN A 181 -32.17 25.25 -6.44
C ASN A 181 -31.29 25.46 -5.21
N CYS A 182 -30.01 25.12 -5.34
CA CYS A 182 -29.02 25.38 -4.30
C CYS A 182 -28.80 26.88 -4.13
N ASN A 183 -29.15 27.40 -2.97
CA ASN A 183 -28.93 28.82 -2.64
C ASN A 183 -27.94 28.89 -1.46
N TRP A 184 -26.66 28.87 -1.79
CA TRP A 184 -25.59 28.99 -0.83
C TRP A 184 -25.42 30.42 -0.37
N PRO A 185 -25.10 30.67 0.92
CA PRO A 185 -24.62 31.99 1.34
C PRO A 185 -23.42 32.43 0.49
N ALA A 186 -23.43 33.69 0.05
CA ALA A 186 -22.42 34.20 -0.89
C ALA A 186 -20.97 33.97 -0.42
N GLY A 187 -20.72 34.04 0.90
CA GLY A 187 -19.40 33.78 1.48
C GLY A 187 -18.95 32.32 1.48
N LEU A 188 -19.85 31.37 1.21
CA LEU A 188 -19.56 29.93 1.11
C LEU A 188 -19.52 29.42 -0.34
N GLN A 189 -19.88 30.26 -1.30
CA GLN A 189 -19.84 29.90 -2.71
C GLN A 189 -18.43 30.00 -3.26
N ARG A 190 -18.00 28.94 -3.95
CA ARG A 190 -16.75 28.96 -4.69
C ARG A 190 -16.90 29.82 -5.95
N SER A 191 -16.11 30.90 -6.05
CA SER A 191 -16.04 31.77 -7.23
C SER A 191 -14.85 31.45 -8.16
N SER A 192 -13.83 30.73 -7.64
CA SER A 192 -12.62 30.42 -8.42
C SER A 192 -12.83 29.23 -9.36
N ALA A 193 -12.23 29.29 -10.55
CA ALA A 193 -12.15 28.14 -11.45
C ALA A 193 -11.33 27.00 -10.81
N TYR A 194 -11.62 25.76 -11.20
CA TYR A 194 -10.90 24.57 -10.75
C TYR A 194 -10.96 23.50 -11.85
N LEU A 195 -10.04 22.52 -11.81
CA LEU A 195 -9.92 21.47 -12.83
C LEU A 195 -9.87 22.04 -14.25
N THR A 196 -9.08 23.11 -14.45
CA THR A 196 -8.99 23.85 -15.71
C THR A 196 -8.12 23.13 -16.74
N HIS A 197 -7.30 22.15 -16.33
CA HIS A 197 -6.48 21.38 -17.26
C HIS A 197 -7.37 20.59 -18.25
N PRO A 198 -7.00 20.53 -19.54
CA PRO A 198 -7.80 19.87 -20.59
C PRO A 198 -8.22 18.44 -20.27
N VAL A 199 -7.40 17.67 -19.53
CA VAL A 199 -7.71 16.28 -19.14
C VAL A 199 -9.05 16.15 -18.41
N PHE A 200 -9.44 17.16 -17.62
CA PHE A 200 -10.71 17.17 -16.90
C PHE A 200 -11.90 17.64 -17.73
N ASN A 201 -11.66 17.97 -19.01
CA ASN A 201 -12.66 18.51 -19.92
C ASN A 201 -12.71 17.76 -21.26
N THR A 202 -12.23 16.49 -21.29
CA THR A 202 -12.10 15.72 -22.53
C THR A 202 -12.81 14.37 -22.48
N TYR A 203 -12.67 13.61 -21.39
CA TYR A 203 -13.03 12.17 -21.35
C TYR A 203 -14.32 11.93 -20.56
N HIS A 204 -15.47 12.35 -21.10
CA HIS A 204 -16.76 12.32 -20.40
C HIS A 204 -17.68 11.16 -20.85
N ALA A 205 -17.28 10.37 -21.85
CA ALA A 205 -18.00 9.19 -22.30
C ALA A 205 -17.24 7.92 -21.89
N GLU A 206 -17.98 6.83 -21.63
CA GLU A 206 -17.41 5.57 -21.16
C GLU A 206 -16.28 5.04 -22.04
N HIS A 207 -16.50 4.98 -23.36
CA HIS A 207 -15.49 4.49 -24.30
C HIS A 207 -14.28 5.43 -24.45
N GLU A 208 -14.45 6.73 -24.27
CA GLU A 208 -13.33 7.68 -24.22
C GLU A 208 -12.48 7.44 -22.98
N MET A 209 -13.13 7.24 -21.83
CA MET A 209 -12.47 6.94 -20.57
C MET A 209 -11.72 5.60 -20.62
N LEU A 210 -12.32 4.56 -21.19
CA LEU A 210 -11.65 3.26 -21.39
C LEU A 210 -10.38 3.41 -22.22
N ARG A 211 -10.43 4.15 -23.32
CA ARG A 211 -9.24 4.42 -24.15
C ARG A 211 -8.21 5.27 -23.42
N TYR A 212 -8.64 6.21 -22.61
CA TYR A 212 -7.72 7.02 -21.82
C TYR A 212 -7.02 6.20 -20.73
N ILE A 213 -7.75 5.35 -20.00
CA ILE A 213 -7.19 4.40 -19.03
C ILE A 213 -6.16 3.50 -19.71
N LYS A 214 -6.50 2.92 -20.87
CA LYS A 214 -5.58 2.07 -21.63
C LYS A 214 -4.33 2.81 -22.11
N LYS A 215 -4.48 4.08 -22.52
CA LYS A 215 -3.33 4.94 -22.86
C LYS A 215 -2.38 5.16 -21.69
N LEU A 216 -2.91 5.29 -20.45
CA LEU A 216 -2.11 5.44 -19.25
C LEU A 216 -1.47 4.10 -18.85
N GLU A 217 -2.24 3.02 -18.89
CA GLU A 217 -1.75 1.66 -18.60
C GLU A 217 -0.55 1.29 -19.47
N ASN A 218 -0.60 1.61 -20.76
CA ASN A 218 0.47 1.31 -21.71
C ASN A 218 1.78 2.08 -21.46
N LYS A 219 1.80 3.01 -20.49
CA LYS A 219 3.03 3.78 -20.17
C LYS A 219 3.98 3.05 -19.24
N ASP A 220 3.52 2.03 -18.56
CA ASP A 220 4.34 1.24 -17.65
C ASP A 220 3.99 -0.24 -17.69
N LEU A 221 4.91 -1.07 -17.18
CA LEU A 221 4.72 -2.50 -17.05
C LEU A 221 3.69 -2.83 -15.97
N SER A 222 2.96 -3.91 -16.19
CA SER A 222 2.12 -4.55 -15.18
C SER A 222 2.49 -6.02 -15.06
N MET A 223 2.01 -6.69 -14.03
CA MET A 223 2.29 -8.10 -13.77
C MET A 223 1.77 -9.06 -14.85
N VAL A 224 0.90 -8.59 -15.76
CA VAL A 224 0.49 -9.39 -16.94
C VAL A 224 1.47 -9.28 -18.09
N HIS A 225 2.46 -8.39 -18.06
CA HIS A 225 3.54 -8.32 -19.02
C HIS A 225 4.72 -9.20 -18.60
N SER A 226 5.07 -9.17 -17.32
CA SER A 226 6.22 -9.86 -16.76
C SER A 226 6.16 -9.94 -15.24
N MET A 227 6.95 -10.82 -14.67
CA MET A 227 7.23 -10.87 -13.24
C MET A 227 7.76 -9.52 -12.74
N ILE A 228 7.33 -9.12 -11.55
CA ILE A 228 7.88 -7.98 -10.81
C ILE A 228 8.58 -8.53 -9.56
N SER A 229 9.86 -8.75 -9.65
CA SER A 229 10.68 -9.45 -8.64
C SER A 229 11.16 -8.56 -7.49
N LEU A 230 10.31 -7.66 -7.00
CA LEU A 230 10.66 -6.75 -5.90
C LEU A 230 10.82 -7.50 -4.57
N GLY A 231 12.04 -7.70 -4.12
CA GLY A 231 12.33 -8.14 -2.74
C GLY A 231 12.25 -6.95 -1.77
N SER A 232 11.78 -7.12 -0.69
CA SER A 232 10.89 -7.88 0.13
C SER A 232 9.44 -7.39 0.00
N CYS A 233 8.86 -7.42 -1.18
CA CYS A 233 7.55 -6.86 -1.49
C CYS A 233 6.49 -7.90 -1.86
N THR A 234 6.86 -9.13 -2.14
CA THR A 234 5.96 -10.24 -2.53
C THR A 234 4.90 -9.82 -3.55
N MET A 235 5.34 -9.60 -4.79
CA MET A 235 4.47 -9.19 -5.89
C MET A 235 3.89 -10.41 -6.59
N LYS A 236 2.63 -10.75 -6.30
CA LYS A 236 1.94 -11.89 -6.89
C LYS A 236 1.04 -11.48 -8.03
N LEU A 237 1.04 -12.27 -9.11
CA LEU A 237 -0.03 -12.22 -10.09
C LEU A 237 -1.27 -12.92 -9.52
N ASN A 238 -2.31 -12.14 -9.23
CA ASN A 238 -3.51 -12.63 -8.56
C ASN A 238 -4.50 -13.28 -9.54
N ALA A 239 -5.18 -14.33 -9.08
CA ALA A 239 -6.27 -14.93 -9.82
C ALA A 239 -7.50 -14.02 -9.86
N THR A 240 -8.17 -13.93 -11.00
CA THR A 240 -9.41 -13.16 -11.14
C THR A 240 -10.50 -13.67 -10.19
N ALA A 241 -10.55 -14.97 -9.92
CA ALA A 241 -11.52 -15.59 -9.00
C ALA A 241 -11.42 -15.07 -7.57
N GLU A 242 -10.24 -14.69 -7.11
CA GLU A 242 -10.02 -14.09 -5.78
C GLU A 242 -10.56 -12.65 -5.71
N MET A 243 -10.56 -11.95 -6.85
CA MET A 243 -10.93 -10.55 -6.96
C MET A 243 -12.42 -10.31 -7.20
N ILE A 244 -13.10 -11.23 -7.91
CA ILE A 244 -14.51 -11.10 -8.29
C ILE A 244 -15.41 -10.76 -7.09
N PRO A 245 -15.30 -11.42 -5.91
CA PRO A 245 -16.20 -11.17 -4.79
C PRO A 245 -16.21 -9.72 -4.28
N VAL A 246 -15.14 -8.93 -4.52
CA VAL A 246 -15.11 -7.50 -4.16
C VAL A 246 -16.20 -6.72 -4.90
N THR A 247 -16.63 -7.19 -6.08
CA THR A 247 -17.65 -6.52 -6.91
C THR A 247 -19.07 -6.89 -6.53
N TRP A 248 -19.29 -7.87 -5.66
CA TRP A 248 -20.62 -8.28 -5.25
C TRP A 248 -21.26 -7.25 -4.31
N PRO A 249 -22.50 -6.80 -4.59
CA PRO A 249 -23.18 -5.80 -3.77
C PRO A 249 -23.27 -6.20 -2.30
N GLU A 250 -23.50 -7.48 -2.03
CA GLU A 250 -23.60 -8.05 -0.68
C GLU A 250 -22.34 -7.86 0.15
N LEU A 251 -21.18 -7.77 -0.51
CA LEU A 251 -19.88 -7.55 0.13
C LEU A 251 -19.39 -6.12 0.01
N GLY A 252 -19.73 -5.41 -1.08
CA GLY A 252 -19.22 -4.06 -1.37
C GLY A 252 -20.09 -2.91 -0.82
N GLN A 253 -21.35 -3.16 -0.45
CA GLN A 253 -22.32 -2.11 -0.08
C GLN A 253 -22.67 -2.08 1.41
N ILE A 254 -21.89 -2.71 2.26
CA ILE A 254 -22.13 -2.71 3.72
C ILE A 254 -21.32 -1.60 4.39
N HIS A 255 -22.01 -0.77 5.17
CA HIS A 255 -21.36 0.26 5.98
C HIS A 255 -20.62 -0.39 7.17
N PRO A 256 -19.37 0.04 7.50
CA PRO A 256 -18.58 -0.56 8.59
C PRO A 256 -19.22 -0.44 9.99
N PHE A 257 -20.16 0.48 10.17
CA PHE A 257 -20.92 0.68 11.41
C PHE A 257 -22.37 0.20 11.32
N ALA A 258 -22.72 -0.62 10.32
CA ALA A 258 -24.04 -1.25 10.27
C ALA A 258 -24.27 -2.11 11.52
N PRO A 259 -25.54 -2.21 12.01
CA PRO A 259 -25.86 -3.02 13.18
C PRO A 259 -25.42 -4.48 13.01
N ALA A 260 -24.88 -5.06 14.08
CA ALA A 260 -24.33 -6.42 14.05
C ALA A 260 -25.36 -7.50 13.61
N THR A 261 -26.64 -7.26 13.86
CA THR A 261 -27.76 -8.12 13.43
C THR A 261 -28.04 -8.07 11.92
N GLN A 262 -27.46 -7.11 11.21
CA GLN A 262 -27.62 -6.95 9.76
C GLN A 262 -26.35 -7.38 9.00
N THR A 263 -25.31 -7.81 9.70
CA THR A 263 -23.98 -8.10 9.14
C THR A 263 -23.46 -9.48 9.54
N GLU A 264 -24.37 -10.45 9.74
CA GLU A 264 -24.00 -11.79 10.22
C GLU A 264 -23.03 -12.51 9.28
N GLY A 265 -23.24 -12.44 7.95
CA GLY A 265 -22.35 -13.03 6.98
C GLY A 265 -20.95 -12.43 7.03
N TYR A 266 -20.81 -11.10 7.18
CA TYR A 266 -19.51 -10.46 7.39
C TYR A 266 -18.85 -10.90 8.69
N LYS A 267 -19.61 -11.01 9.77
CA LYS A 267 -19.10 -11.48 11.05
C LYS A 267 -18.58 -12.92 10.95
N GLU A 268 -19.28 -13.78 10.25
CA GLU A 268 -18.84 -15.16 10.00
C GLU A 268 -17.56 -15.18 9.16
N MET A 269 -17.53 -14.45 8.05
CA MET A 269 -16.34 -14.33 7.18
C MET A 269 -15.13 -13.83 7.97
N ILE A 270 -15.27 -12.75 8.76
CA ILE A 270 -14.21 -12.19 9.59
C ILE A 270 -13.74 -13.20 10.64
N SER A 271 -14.67 -13.88 11.32
CA SER A 271 -14.34 -14.88 12.34
C SER A 271 -13.58 -16.09 11.75
N ASN A 272 -13.97 -16.53 10.57
CA ASN A 272 -13.25 -17.60 9.85
C ASN A 272 -11.87 -17.15 9.45
N LEU A 273 -11.72 -15.94 8.89
CA LEU A 273 -10.41 -15.39 8.52
C LEU A 273 -9.51 -15.24 9.75
N GLU A 274 -10.01 -14.71 10.86
CA GLU A 274 -9.25 -14.63 12.11
C GLU A 274 -8.82 -16.01 12.60
N THR A 275 -9.67 -17.02 12.47
CA THR A 275 -9.36 -18.41 12.85
C THR A 275 -8.24 -18.96 11.99
N TRP A 276 -8.30 -18.79 10.67
CA TRP A 276 -7.25 -19.25 9.76
C TRP A 276 -5.93 -18.52 10.00
N LEU A 277 -5.97 -17.22 10.29
CA LEU A 277 -4.76 -16.46 10.61
C LEU A 277 -4.13 -16.91 11.95
N LYS A 278 -4.95 -17.29 12.95
CA LYS A 278 -4.45 -17.91 14.18
C LYS A 278 -3.74 -19.23 13.89
N GLU A 279 -4.33 -20.10 13.08
CA GLU A 279 -3.74 -21.39 12.71
C GLU A 279 -2.41 -21.19 11.96
N VAL A 280 -2.37 -20.31 10.98
CA VAL A 280 -1.16 -20.00 10.19
C VAL A 280 -0.03 -19.48 11.07
N THR A 281 -0.34 -18.66 12.06
CA THR A 281 0.66 -18.00 12.92
C THR A 281 0.95 -18.72 14.22
N GLY A 282 0.08 -19.65 14.62
CA GLY A 282 0.13 -20.34 15.91
C GLY A 282 -0.30 -19.47 17.09
N PHE A 283 -0.84 -18.29 16.86
CA PHE A 283 -1.30 -17.36 17.89
C PHE A 283 -2.77 -17.56 18.28
N THR A 284 -3.19 -16.93 19.39
CA THR A 284 -4.53 -17.08 19.96
C THR A 284 -5.41 -15.85 19.83
N GLY A 285 -4.84 -14.69 19.51
CA GLY A 285 -5.55 -13.44 19.31
C GLY A 285 -5.20 -12.79 17.97
N VAL A 286 -6.18 -12.16 17.30
CA VAL A 286 -6.01 -11.44 16.04
C VAL A 286 -6.76 -10.11 16.11
N SER A 287 -6.19 -9.08 15.50
CA SER A 287 -6.89 -7.85 15.18
C SER A 287 -6.71 -7.50 13.70
N LEU A 288 -7.83 -7.40 12.97
CA LEU A 288 -7.88 -6.98 11.56
C LEU A 288 -7.97 -5.45 11.41
N GLN A 289 -7.81 -4.70 12.50
CA GLN A 289 -7.97 -3.25 12.46
C GLN A 289 -6.85 -2.52 11.70
N PRO A 290 -5.55 -2.90 11.78
CA PRO A 290 -4.50 -2.21 11.05
C PRO A 290 -4.66 -2.38 9.52
N ASN A 291 -4.55 -1.28 8.77
CA ASN A 291 -4.78 -1.24 7.32
C ASN A 291 -3.49 -1.11 6.49
N SER A 292 -2.34 -1.32 7.09
CA SER A 292 -1.04 -1.41 6.42
C SER A 292 -0.04 -2.16 7.28
N GLY A 293 1.08 -2.64 6.70
CA GLY A 293 2.16 -3.26 7.45
C GLY A 293 2.74 -2.35 8.53
N ALA A 294 3.08 -1.10 8.18
CA ALA A 294 3.59 -0.12 9.13
C ALA A 294 2.60 0.20 10.27
N GLN A 295 1.29 0.20 10.00
CA GLN A 295 0.28 0.35 11.05
C GLN A 295 0.18 -0.91 11.92
N GLY A 296 0.37 -2.10 11.35
CA GLY A 296 0.50 -3.35 12.10
C GLY A 296 1.73 -3.35 13.00
N GLU A 297 2.87 -2.85 12.51
CA GLU A 297 4.07 -2.67 13.33
C GLU A 297 3.77 -1.75 14.53
N TYR A 298 3.21 -0.58 14.26
CA TYR A 298 2.84 0.37 15.31
C TYR A 298 1.86 -0.26 16.32
N ALA A 299 0.81 -0.90 15.85
CA ALA A 299 -0.19 -1.54 16.71
C ALA A 299 0.42 -2.64 17.59
N GLY A 300 1.26 -3.50 17.03
CA GLY A 300 1.94 -4.56 17.79
C GLY A 300 2.87 -4.01 18.87
N LEU A 301 3.64 -2.97 18.56
CA LEU A 301 4.52 -2.32 19.55
C LEU A 301 3.72 -1.57 20.62
N MET A 302 2.59 -0.95 20.29
CA MET A 302 1.69 -0.31 21.26
C MET A 302 1.03 -1.34 22.18
N VAL A 303 0.73 -2.53 21.68
CA VAL A 303 0.23 -3.65 22.49
C VAL A 303 1.31 -4.13 23.48
N ILE A 304 2.55 -4.27 23.03
CA ILE A 304 3.70 -4.57 23.93
C ILE A 304 3.85 -3.48 24.97
N ARG A 305 3.81 -2.22 24.57
CA ARG A 305 3.92 -1.09 25.51
C ARG A 305 2.79 -1.10 26.55
N ALA A 306 1.54 -1.33 26.11
CA ALA A 306 0.40 -1.43 27.02
C ALA A 306 0.57 -2.57 28.04
N TYR A 307 1.08 -3.72 27.61
CA TYR A 307 1.40 -4.84 28.51
C TYR A 307 2.42 -4.45 29.59
N HIS A 308 3.51 -3.76 29.24
CA HIS A 308 4.49 -3.32 30.23
C HIS A 308 3.93 -2.26 31.18
N LEU A 309 3.18 -1.29 30.67
CA LEU A 309 2.56 -0.22 31.49
C LEU A 309 1.53 -0.78 32.48
N ASP A 310 0.70 -1.73 32.07
CA ASP A 310 -0.29 -2.38 32.94
C ASP A 310 0.36 -3.15 34.11
N ARG A 311 1.60 -3.59 33.93
CA ARG A 311 2.42 -4.26 34.94
C ARG A 311 3.28 -3.30 35.79
N ALA A 312 3.10 -2.01 35.61
CA ALA A 312 3.89 -0.95 36.23
C ALA A 312 5.38 -0.93 35.80
N ASP A 313 5.76 -1.60 34.73
CA ASP A 313 7.12 -1.62 34.15
C ASP A 313 7.34 -0.40 33.22
N VAL A 314 7.12 0.81 33.76
CA VAL A 314 7.11 2.06 32.99
C VAL A 314 8.44 2.43 32.32
N ASN A 315 9.53 1.86 32.78
CA ASN A 315 10.88 2.14 32.26
C ASN A 315 11.22 1.28 31.02
N ARG A 316 10.44 0.26 30.67
CA ARG A 316 10.68 -0.58 29.51
C ARG A 316 10.33 0.11 28.23
N ASN A 317 11.33 0.71 27.59
CA ASN A 317 11.19 1.51 26.38
C ASN A 317 12.29 1.26 25.33
N ILE A 318 13.15 0.26 25.50
CA ILE A 318 14.18 -0.12 24.51
C ILE A 318 13.64 -1.18 23.55
N ALA A 319 13.75 -0.92 22.27
CA ALA A 319 13.56 -1.88 21.19
C ALA A 319 14.93 -2.28 20.61
N LEU A 320 15.32 -3.55 20.74
CA LEU A 320 16.47 -4.09 20.02
C LEU A 320 16.05 -4.38 18.57
N ILE A 321 16.83 -3.95 17.60
CA ILE A 321 16.51 -4.12 16.18
C ILE A 321 17.76 -4.57 15.42
N PRO A 322 17.78 -5.74 14.77
CA PRO A 322 18.93 -6.19 13.96
C PRO A 322 19.20 -5.23 12.80
N SER A 323 20.47 -5.09 12.42
CA SER A 323 20.88 -4.26 11.28
C SER A 323 20.30 -4.77 9.94
N SER A 324 19.88 -6.04 9.89
CA SER A 324 19.16 -6.67 8.78
C SER A 324 17.66 -6.34 8.74
N ALA A 325 17.12 -5.61 9.72
CA ALA A 325 15.69 -5.29 9.76
C ALA A 325 15.29 -4.32 8.66
N HIS A 326 14.04 -4.41 8.21
CA HIS A 326 13.46 -3.45 7.29
C HIS A 326 13.47 -2.03 7.87
N GLY A 327 13.63 -1.01 7.02
CA GLY A 327 13.70 0.40 7.44
C GLY A 327 12.45 0.92 8.18
N THR A 328 11.30 0.27 8.02
CA THR A 328 10.06 0.60 8.74
C THR A 328 10.13 0.27 10.23
N ASN A 329 10.89 -0.77 10.61
CA ASN A 329 10.93 -1.24 12.00
C ASN A 329 11.47 -0.18 12.98
N PRO A 330 12.64 0.46 12.74
CA PRO A 330 13.11 1.55 13.60
C PRO A 330 12.14 2.74 13.64
N ALA A 331 11.53 3.10 12.51
CA ALA A 331 10.57 4.20 12.44
C ALA A 331 9.30 3.89 13.26
N SER A 332 8.78 2.68 13.20
CA SER A 332 7.62 2.25 13.99
C SER A 332 7.94 2.21 15.48
N ALA A 333 9.15 1.77 15.89
CA ALA A 333 9.57 1.78 17.28
C ALA A 333 9.60 3.20 17.86
N VAL A 334 10.17 4.15 17.14
CA VAL A 334 10.18 5.57 17.55
C VAL A 334 8.75 6.12 17.65
N LEU A 335 7.87 5.84 16.69
CA LEU A 335 6.46 6.22 16.73
C LEU A 335 5.72 5.66 17.94
N ALA A 336 6.05 4.44 18.35
CA ALA A 336 5.51 3.80 19.55
C ALA A 336 6.13 4.34 20.87
N GLY A 337 7.06 5.32 20.78
CA GLY A 337 7.75 5.92 21.92
C GLY A 337 8.83 5.03 22.53
N MET A 338 9.48 4.21 21.70
CA MET A 338 10.61 3.36 22.11
C MET A 338 11.93 3.91 21.58
N ASP A 339 13.00 3.73 22.34
CA ASP A 339 14.37 4.03 21.93
C ASP A 339 14.93 2.82 21.16
N VAL A 340 15.54 3.09 20.01
CA VAL A 340 16.10 2.01 19.16
C VAL A 340 17.55 1.73 19.51
N VAL A 341 17.86 0.45 19.73
CA VAL A 341 19.23 -0.05 19.89
C VAL A 341 19.50 -1.11 18.82
N VAL A 342 20.43 -0.80 17.91
CA VAL A 342 20.76 -1.68 16.79
C VAL A 342 21.61 -2.86 17.23
N VAL A 343 21.20 -4.09 16.88
CA VAL A 343 22.00 -5.31 17.02
C VAL A 343 22.75 -5.58 15.72
N LYS A 344 24.02 -5.93 15.80
CA LYS A 344 24.85 -6.19 14.62
C LYS A 344 24.43 -7.48 13.92
N SER A 345 24.73 -7.53 12.62
CA SER A 345 24.75 -8.79 11.85
C SER A 345 26.20 -9.24 11.64
N ASP A 346 26.41 -10.54 11.56
CA ASP A 346 27.69 -11.16 11.24
C ASP A 346 28.02 -11.05 9.72
N ALA A 347 29.15 -11.63 9.31
CA ALA A 347 29.59 -11.64 7.93
C ALA A 347 28.69 -12.49 6.99
N GLU A 348 27.93 -13.41 7.54
CA GLU A 348 26.97 -14.28 6.84
C GLU A 348 25.58 -13.65 6.74
N GLY A 349 25.39 -12.45 7.30
CA GLY A 349 24.14 -11.72 7.30
C GLY A 349 23.13 -12.18 8.36
N LYS A 350 23.56 -13.02 9.31
CA LYS A 350 22.79 -13.48 10.45
C LYS A 350 22.88 -12.51 11.62
N ILE A 351 22.00 -12.62 12.60
CA ILE A 351 22.08 -11.82 13.83
C ILE A 351 23.30 -12.25 14.66
N ASP A 352 24.14 -11.29 15.05
CA ASP A 352 25.23 -11.53 16.00
C ASP A 352 24.63 -11.79 17.38
N VAL A 353 24.52 -13.09 17.75
CA VAL A 353 23.90 -13.53 19.00
C VAL A 353 24.71 -13.05 20.22
N ALA A 354 26.03 -12.90 20.11
CA ALA A 354 26.86 -12.38 21.21
C ALA A 354 26.56 -10.89 21.47
N ASP A 355 26.47 -10.07 20.40
CA ASP A 355 26.09 -8.68 20.49
C ASP A 355 24.66 -8.51 21.02
N LEU A 356 23.72 -9.38 20.58
CA LEU A 356 22.35 -9.38 21.09
C LEU A 356 22.30 -9.65 22.60
N LYS A 357 22.97 -10.71 23.07
CA LYS A 357 23.02 -11.05 24.50
C LYS A 357 23.63 -9.93 25.33
N ALA A 358 24.76 -9.37 24.90
CA ALA A 358 25.40 -8.26 25.58
C ALA A 358 24.47 -7.05 25.72
N LYS A 359 23.71 -6.71 24.66
CA LYS A 359 22.75 -5.59 24.68
C LYS A 359 21.51 -5.92 25.51
N ALA A 360 20.99 -7.13 25.43
CA ALA A 360 19.85 -7.56 26.26
C ALA A 360 20.18 -7.45 27.75
N GLU A 361 21.40 -7.87 28.16
CA GLU A 361 21.88 -7.72 29.54
C GLU A 361 22.10 -6.24 29.90
N GLN A 362 22.76 -5.48 29.02
CA GLN A 362 23.02 -4.04 29.25
C GLN A 362 21.73 -3.25 29.51
N TYR A 363 20.66 -3.57 28.79
CA TYR A 363 19.39 -2.85 28.86
C TYR A 363 18.29 -3.63 29.61
N LYS A 364 18.60 -4.67 30.35
CA LYS A 364 17.64 -5.60 30.99
C LYS A 364 16.49 -4.92 31.75
N ASP A 365 16.75 -3.79 32.42
CA ASP A 365 15.74 -3.06 33.18
C ASP A 365 14.87 -2.14 32.29
N ARG A 366 15.28 -1.93 31.05
CA ARG A 366 14.60 -1.09 30.06
C ARG A 366 14.16 -1.84 28.80
N LEU A 367 14.54 -3.08 28.64
CA LEU A 367 14.24 -3.87 27.45
C LEU A 367 12.74 -4.11 27.33
N ALA A 368 12.11 -3.50 26.33
CA ALA A 368 10.70 -3.67 26.02
C ALA A 368 10.48 -4.76 24.98
N ALA A 369 11.24 -4.70 23.87
CA ALA A 369 11.03 -5.59 22.74
C ALA A 369 12.31 -5.86 21.94
N LEU A 370 12.32 -7.01 21.25
CA LEU A 370 13.10 -7.25 20.04
C LEU A 370 12.16 -7.14 18.84
N MET A 371 12.53 -6.40 17.80
CA MET A 371 11.85 -6.49 16.49
C MET A 371 12.72 -7.31 15.54
N VAL A 372 12.23 -8.45 15.10
CA VAL A 372 12.96 -9.35 14.19
C VAL A 372 12.11 -9.67 12.95
N THR A 373 12.74 -9.71 11.77
CA THR A 373 12.14 -10.23 10.54
C THR A 373 12.61 -11.67 10.33
N TYR A 374 11.69 -12.58 10.06
CA TYR A 374 12.02 -14.00 9.85
C TYR A 374 11.23 -14.60 8.68
N PRO A 375 11.91 -15.23 7.69
CA PRO A 375 13.35 -15.13 7.43
C PRO A 375 13.81 -13.68 7.31
N SER A 376 15.11 -13.42 7.50
CA SER A 376 15.62 -12.04 7.45
C SER A 376 15.52 -11.44 6.04
N THR A 377 15.56 -10.10 5.93
CA THR A 377 15.63 -9.41 4.63
C THR A 377 16.92 -9.70 3.85
N HIS A 378 17.88 -10.38 4.46
CA HIS A 378 19.03 -10.94 3.76
C HIS A 378 18.73 -12.22 2.98
N GLY A 379 17.49 -12.72 3.03
CA GLY A 379 17.07 -13.97 2.38
C GLY A 379 17.56 -15.23 3.11
N VAL A 380 17.79 -15.15 4.41
CA VAL A 380 18.37 -16.24 5.22
C VAL A 380 17.45 -16.60 6.38
N PHE A 381 17.25 -17.88 6.62
CA PHE A 381 16.64 -18.37 7.85
C PHE A 381 17.65 -18.24 9.01
N GLU A 382 17.22 -17.55 10.06
CA GLU A 382 18.02 -17.38 11.29
C GLU A 382 17.98 -18.66 12.12
N GLU A 383 19.08 -19.41 12.15
CA GLU A 383 19.15 -20.71 12.81
C GLU A 383 19.03 -20.60 14.32
N ALA A 384 19.54 -19.51 14.88
CA ALA A 384 19.51 -19.25 16.32
C ALA A 384 18.21 -18.56 16.78
N ILE A 385 17.16 -18.51 15.96
CA ILE A 385 15.96 -17.71 16.24
C ILE A 385 15.31 -18.08 17.60
N ILE A 386 15.27 -19.37 17.96
CA ILE A 386 14.69 -19.83 19.24
C ILE A 386 15.53 -19.28 20.39
N GLU A 387 16.86 -19.46 20.34
CA GLU A 387 17.79 -18.94 21.36
C GLU A 387 17.71 -17.43 21.51
N ILE A 388 17.54 -16.71 20.38
CA ILE A 388 17.35 -15.25 20.35
C ILE A 388 16.07 -14.87 21.10
N CYS A 389 14.94 -15.53 20.80
CA CYS A 389 13.67 -15.27 21.46
C CYS A 389 13.74 -15.57 22.97
N GLU A 390 14.30 -16.73 23.36
CA GLU A 390 14.49 -17.10 24.75
C GLU A 390 15.36 -16.09 25.50
N THR A 391 16.42 -15.59 24.89
CA THR A 391 17.30 -14.57 25.48
C THR A 391 16.51 -13.29 25.79
N ILE A 392 15.67 -12.82 24.87
CA ILE A 392 14.84 -11.62 25.10
C ILE A 392 13.85 -11.83 26.25
N HIS A 393 13.18 -12.99 26.27
CA HIS A 393 12.26 -13.35 27.36
C HIS A 393 12.94 -13.46 28.73
N GLN A 394 14.15 -14.01 28.78
CA GLN A 394 14.94 -14.09 30.01
C GLN A 394 15.18 -12.72 30.65
N TYR A 395 15.36 -11.68 29.84
CA TYR A 395 15.53 -10.29 30.29
C TYR A 395 14.21 -9.48 30.39
N GLY A 396 13.07 -10.19 30.28
CA GLY A 396 11.73 -9.61 30.46
C GLY A 396 11.20 -8.77 29.29
N GLY A 397 11.89 -8.77 28.15
CA GLY A 397 11.40 -8.22 26.89
C GLY A 397 10.41 -9.16 26.19
N LEU A 398 9.75 -8.66 25.16
CA LEU A 398 8.86 -9.41 24.29
C LEU A 398 9.39 -9.43 22.86
N VAL A 399 9.02 -10.44 22.08
CA VAL A 399 9.47 -10.58 20.70
C VAL A 399 8.36 -10.17 19.73
N TYR A 400 8.62 -9.09 19.02
CA TYR A 400 7.84 -8.66 17.87
C TYR A 400 8.46 -9.25 16.58
N MET A 401 7.70 -10.08 15.86
CA MET A 401 8.12 -10.58 14.56
C MET A 401 7.47 -9.78 13.43
N ASP A 402 8.29 -9.25 12.55
CA ASP A 402 7.84 -8.72 11.26
C ASP A 402 7.45 -9.89 10.35
N GLY A 403 6.16 -10.05 10.12
CA GLY A 403 5.57 -11.13 9.32
C GLY A 403 5.41 -10.78 7.85
N ALA A 404 6.09 -9.76 7.35
CA ALA A 404 6.09 -9.44 5.92
C ALA A 404 6.58 -10.63 5.07
N ASN A 405 7.47 -11.46 5.62
CA ASN A 405 8.07 -12.62 4.94
C ASN A 405 7.34 -13.95 5.19
N MET A 406 6.04 -13.90 5.53
CA MET A 406 5.23 -15.13 5.72
C MET A 406 5.19 -16.05 4.49
N ASN A 407 5.52 -15.53 3.31
CA ASN A 407 5.62 -16.32 2.07
C ASN A 407 6.66 -17.45 2.15
N ALA A 408 7.57 -17.43 3.12
CA ALA A 408 8.54 -18.49 3.41
C ALA A 408 8.19 -19.33 4.64
N GLN A 409 7.04 -19.12 5.29
CA GLN A 409 6.73 -19.75 6.57
C GLN A 409 5.46 -20.60 6.56
N VAL A 410 4.40 -20.14 5.85
CA VAL A 410 3.06 -20.76 5.92
C VAL A 410 3.11 -22.26 5.67
N GLY A 411 2.62 -23.04 6.63
CA GLY A 411 2.59 -24.50 6.59
C GLY A 411 3.94 -25.21 6.84
N LEU A 412 5.05 -24.46 6.97
CA LEU A 412 6.38 -25.02 7.27
C LEU A 412 6.82 -24.70 8.71
N THR A 413 6.53 -23.48 9.17
CA THR A 413 6.77 -23.02 10.55
C THR A 413 5.73 -21.93 10.88
N SER A 414 5.76 -21.42 12.12
CA SER A 414 4.90 -20.33 12.52
C SER A 414 5.56 -19.38 13.51
N PRO A 415 5.19 -18.09 13.52
CA PRO A 415 5.72 -17.11 14.46
C PRO A 415 5.68 -17.54 15.93
N ALA A 416 4.56 -18.11 16.38
CA ALA A 416 4.43 -18.57 17.77
C ALA A 416 5.37 -19.71 18.10
N ASN A 417 5.59 -20.67 17.17
CA ASN A 417 6.46 -21.82 17.39
C ASN A 417 7.93 -21.45 17.53
N ILE A 418 8.36 -20.34 16.90
CA ILE A 418 9.75 -19.86 17.02
C ILE A 418 9.94 -18.91 18.20
N GLY A 419 8.89 -18.62 18.98
CA GLY A 419 8.97 -17.85 20.21
C GLY A 419 8.57 -16.38 20.11
N ALA A 420 7.92 -15.94 19.03
CA ALA A 420 7.39 -14.59 18.96
C ALA A 420 6.15 -14.41 19.87
N ASP A 421 5.95 -13.19 20.39
CA ASP A 421 4.79 -12.83 21.21
C ASP A 421 3.71 -12.11 20.38
N VAL A 422 4.13 -11.37 19.36
CA VAL A 422 3.26 -10.68 18.39
C VAL A 422 3.90 -10.69 17.01
N CYS A 423 3.06 -10.78 16.00
CA CYS A 423 3.44 -10.70 14.60
C CYS A 423 2.42 -9.85 13.84
N HIS A 424 2.86 -8.94 12.96
CA HIS A 424 1.96 -8.41 11.94
C HIS A 424 2.07 -9.22 10.66
N LEU A 425 0.99 -9.24 9.90
CA LEU A 425 0.93 -9.85 8.58
C LEU A 425 0.69 -8.77 7.53
N ASN A 426 1.15 -9.00 6.32
CA ASN A 426 0.77 -8.19 5.16
C ASN A 426 -0.14 -9.02 4.25
N LEU A 427 -1.48 -8.84 4.37
CA LEU A 427 -2.42 -9.58 3.53
C LEU A 427 -2.26 -9.22 2.04
N HIS A 428 -1.71 -8.04 1.75
CA HIS A 428 -1.34 -7.58 0.41
C HIS A 428 -0.01 -8.13 -0.11
N LYS A 429 0.53 -9.15 0.54
CA LYS A 429 1.69 -9.95 0.15
C LYS A 429 1.30 -11.42 0.07
N THR A 430 1.57 -12.20 1.12
CA THR A 430 1.34 -13.64 1.16
C THR A 430 -0.12 -14.06 0.90
N PHE A 431 -1.10 -13.24 1.32
CA PHE A 431 -2.53 -13.57 1.25
C PHE A 431 -3.27 -12.82 0.13
N CYS A 432 -2.57 -12.48 -0.95
CA CYS A 432 -3.10 -12.11 -2.28
C CYS A 432 -3.97 -10.86 -2.41
N ILE A 433 -4.11 -10.01 -1.40
CA ILE A 433 -4.64 -8.67 -1.68
C ILE A 433 -3.65 -7.99 -2.66
N PRO A 434 -4.11 -7.39 -3.78
CA PRO A 434 -3.19 -6.86 -4.79
C PRO A 434 -2.21 -5.84 -4.24
N HIS A 435 -0.92 -6.15 -4.30
CA HIS A 435 0.15 -5.24 -3.91
C HIS A 435 0.48 -4.29 -5.07
N GLY A 436 0.62 -4.83 -6.27
CA GLY A 436 0.71 -4.08 -7.51
C GLY A 436 -0.57 -3.30 -7.82
N GLY A 437 -0.43 -2.07 -8.32
CA GLY A 437 -1.56 -1.16 -8.50
C GLY A 437 -1.95 -0.40 -7.23
N GLY A 438 -1.22 -0.60 -6.14
CA GLY A 438 -1.20 0.31 -5.02
C GLY A 438 -2.29 0.14 -3.96
N GLY A 439 -2.65 -1.08 -3.63
CA GLY A 439 -3.51 -1.32 -2.47
C GLY A 439 -5.00 -1.03 -2.70
N PRO A 440 -5.81 -0.82 -1.67
CA PRO A 440 -5.44 -0.64 -0.27
C PRO A 440 -4.84 -1.89 0.35
N GLY A 441 -4.09 -1.71 1.46
CA GLY A 441 -3.45 -2.79 2.18
C GLY A 441 -4.20 -3.22 3.43
N MET A 442 -3.76 -4.33 4.01
CA MET A 442 -4.17 -4.81 5.33
C MET A 442 -2.96 -5.35 6.07
N GLY A 443 -2.82 -4.96 7.34
CA GLY A 443 -1.70 -5.34 8.21
C GLY A 443 -2.15 -5.89 9.56
N PRO A 444 -2.95 -6.97 9.62
CA PRO A 444 -3.44 -7.51 10.89
C PRO A 444 -2.30 -7.89 11.82
N ILE A 445 -2.54 -7.77 13.12
CA ILE A 445 -1.63 -8.29 14.14
C ILE A 445 -2.21 -9.57 14.74
N CYS A 446 -1.32 -10.54 14.95
CA CYS A 446 -1.61 -11.79 15.65
C CYS A 446 -0.77 -11.83 16.93
N VAL A 447 -1.34 -12.26 18.06
CA VAL A 447 -0.71 -12.18 19.38
C VAL A 447 -0.96 -13.43 20.20
N ASN A 448 -0.06 -13.72 21.15
CA ASN A 448 -0.23 -14.77 22.16
C ASN A 448 -1.23 -14.35 23.27
N ASP A 449 -1.51 -15.25 24.20
CA ASP A 449 -2.45 -15.01 25.30
C ASP A 449 -2.05 -13.85 26.22
N LYS A 450 -0.75 -13.58 26.39
CA LYS A 450 -0.28 -12.47 27.23
C LYS A 450 -0.71 -11.11 26.66
N LEU A 451 -0.70 -10.98 25.35
CA LEU A 451 -0.95 -9.72 24.64
C LEU A 451 -2.40 -9.58 24.16
N LYS A 452 -3.17 -10.67 24.08
CA LYS A 452 -4.57 -10.67 23.64
C LYS A 452 -5.47 -9.66 24.37
N PRO A 453 -5.33 -9.43 25.71
CA PRO A 453 -6.14 -8.41 26.41
C PRO A 453 -5.93 -6.98 25.92
N TYR A 454 -4.81 -6.68 25.26
CA TYR A 454 -4.42 -5.32 24.84
C TYR A 454 -4.68 -5.05 23.36
N LEU A 455 -5.28 -5.98 22.61
CA LEU A 455 -5.62 -5.78 21.19
C LEU A 455 -6.45 -4.52 20.99
N PRO A 456 -6.28 -3.79 19.86
CA PRO A 456 -6.92 -2.51 19.60
C PRO A 456 -8.43 -2.55 19.78
N ALA A 457 -8.97 -1.70 20.65
CA ALA A 457 -10.41 -1.47 20.82
C ALA A 457 -10.94 -0.50 19.76
N HIS A 458 -12.27 -0.36 19.68
CA HIS A 458 -12.89 0.62 18.81
C HIS A 458 -14.04 1.35 19.52
N PRO A 459 -14.18 2.69 19.39
CA PRO A 459 -15.15 3.45 20.17
C PRO A 459 -16.63 3.22 19.78
N VAL A 460 -16.88 2.70 18.56
CA VAL A 460 -18.25 2.51 18.04
C VAL A 460 -18.63 1.04 17.97
N VAL A 461 -17.71 0.16 17.61
CA VAL A 461 -17.94 -1.28 17.46
C VAL A 461 -17.09 -2.02 18.48
N LYS A 462 -17.67 -2.96 19.21
CA LYS A 462 -16.94 -3.77 20.20
C LYS A 462 -15.95 -4.70 19.49
N THR A 463 -14.69 -4.33 19.49
CA THR A 463 -13.54 -5.11 19.01
C THR A 463 -12.42 -5.07 20.06
N GLY A 464 -11.39 -5.90 19.86
CA GLY A 464 -10.20 -5.87 20.69
C GLY A 464 -10.32 -6.58 22.04
N GLY A 465 -9.33 -6.37 22.89
CA GLY A 465 -9.22 -6.96 24.20
C GLY A 465 -9.87 -6.15 25.32
N GLU A 466 -10.01 -6.72 26.51
CA GLU A 466 -10.62 -6.06 27.67
C GLU A 466 -9.85 -4.82 28.16
N LYS A 467 -8.53 -4.80 27.96
CA LYS A 467 -7.62 -3.70 28.27
C LYS A 467 -7.07 -3.06 26.97
N GLY A 468 -7.86 -3.14 25.90
CA GLY A 468 -7.42 -2.78 24.56
C GLY A 468 -6.86 -1.37 24.47
N ILE A 469 -5.79 -1.22 23.67
CA ILE A 469 -5.29 0.09 23.27
C ILE A 469 -6.38 0.83 22.46
N THR A 470 -6.22 2.15 22.29
CA THR A 470 -7.10 2.93 21.43
C THR A 470 -7.09 2.41 19.99
N ALA A 471 -8.14 2.75 19.24
CA ALA A 471 -8.25 2.41 17.82
C ALA A 471 -7.04 2.93 17.03
N VAL A 472 -6.49 2.09 16.14
CA VAL A 472 -5.38 2.44 15.26
C VAL A 472 -5.84 2.80 13.85
N SER A 473 -7.10 2.52 13.50
CA SER A 473 -7.74 2.99 12.27
C SER A 473 -9.18 3.43 12.51
N ALA A 474 -9.74 4.20 11.59
CA ALA A 474 -11.09 4.75 11.72
C ALA A 474 -12.18 3.68 11.60
N ALA A 475 -11.95 2.63 10.81
CA ALA A 475 -12.86 1.51 10.66
C ALA A 475 -12.46 0.33 11.57
N PRO A 476 -13.43 -0.43 12.10
CA PRO A 476 -13.15 -1.49 13.10
C PRO A 476 -12.35 -2.66 12.53
N TRP A 477 -12.39 -2.88 11.22
CA TRP A 477 -11.67 -3.94 10.51
C TRP A 477 -10.82 -3.39 9.35
N GLY A 478 -10.25 -2.21 9.52
CA GLY A 478 -9.39 -1.58 8.52
C GLY A 478 -10.08 -1.39 7.17
N SER A 479 -9.48 -1.90 6.10
CA SER A 479 -10.06 -1.90 4.76
C SER A 479 -10.95 -3.13 4.54
N ALA A 480 -12.07 -3.22 5.23
CA ALA A 480 -12.88 -4.44 5.36
C ALA A 480 -13.30 -5.08 4.02
N SER A 481 -13.65 -4.29 3.01
CA SER A 481 -14.14 -4.82 1.72
C SER A 481 -13.12 -5.67 0.98
N ILE A 482 -11.82 -5.47 1.20
CA ILE A 482 -10.77 -6.26 0.56
C ILE A 482 -10.35 -7.51 1.35
N LEU A 483 -10.83 -7.68 2.58
CA LEU A 483 -10.61 -8.91 3.36
C LEU A 483 -11.17 -10.14 2.64
N VAL A 484 -12.21 -9.95 1.83
CA VAL A 484 -12.82 -11.02 1.03
C VAL A 484 -11.82 -11.65 0.04
N ILE A 485 -10.82 -10.92 -0.42
CA ILE A 485 -9.78 -11.44 -1.32
C ILE A 485 -8.93 -12.49 -0.59
N SER A 486 -8.41 -12.15 0.59
CA SER A 486 -7.65 -13.10 1.41
C SER A 486 -8.52 -14.26 1.89
N TYR A 487 -9.78 -14.00 2.21
CA TYR A 487 -10.73 -15.05 2.55
C TYR A 487 -10.91 -16.04 1.40
N ALA A 488 -11.19 -15.55 0.19
CA ALA A 488 -11.36 -16.38 -1.00
C ALA A 488 -10.07 -17.16 -1.32
N TYR A 489 -8.91 -16.51 -1.25
CA TYR A 489 -7.62 -17.15 -1.48
C TYR A 489 -7.39 -18.32 -0.52
N ILE A 490 -7.52 -18.10 0.79
CA ILE A 490 -7.30 -19.14 1.80
C ILE A 490 -8.33 -20.27 1.64
N ALA A 491 -9.60 -19.94 1.39
CA ALA A 491 -10.66 -20.93 1.21
C ALA A 491 -10.45 -21.81 -0.04
N MET A 492 -9.97 -21.23 -1.15
CA MET A 492 -9.70 -21.99 -2.39
C MET A 492 -8.42 -22.81 -2.27
N MET A 493 -7.38 -22.29 -1.64
CA MET A 493 -6.09 -22.98 -1.52
C MET A 493 -6.10 -24.09 -0.46
N GLY A 494 -6.79 -23.88 0.64
CA GLY A 494 -6.75 -24.77 1.79
C GLY A 494 -5.33 -24.90 2.41
N ALA A 495 -5.19 -25.72 3.42
CA ALA A 495 -3.90 -25.91 4.11
C ALA A 495 -2.81 -26.47 3.20
N GLU A 496 -3.16 -27.43 2.33
CA GLU A 496 -2.21 -28.04 1.38
C GLU A 496 -1.74 -27.04 0.34
N GLY A 497 -2.68 -26.29 -0.28
CA GLY A 497 -2.35 -25.28 -1.28
C GLY A 497 -1.46 -24.18 -0.73
N LEU A 498 -1.76 -23.64 0.46
CA LEU A 498 -0.93 -22.63 1.12
C LEU A 498 0.49 -23.15 1.43
N THR A 499 0.60 -24.40 1.92
CA THR A 499 1.89 -25.03 2.17
C THR A 499 2.69 -25.23 0.87
N ASN A 500 2.03 -25.65 -0.20
CA ASN A 500 2.67 -25.80 -1.50
C ASN A 500 3.10 -24.47 -2.11
N ALA A 501 2.30 -23.40 -1.93
CA ALA A 501 2.68 -22.05 -2.33
C ALA A 501 3.99 -21.62 -1.67
N THR A 502 4.12 -21.81 -0.35
CA THR A 502 5.36 -21.52 0.39
C THR A 502 6.57 -22.33 -0.14
N LYS A 503 6.38 -23.63 -0.38
CA LYS A 503 7.44 -24.48 -0.94
C LYS A 503 7.89 -24.01 -2.32
N LEU A 504 6.93 -23.65 -3.18
CA LEU A 504 7.23 -23.15 -4.52
C LEU A 504 7.91 -21.78 -4.49
N ALA A 505 7.52 -20.88 -3.60
CA ALA A 505 8.21 -19.60 -3.43
C ALA A 505 9.70 -19.78 -3.07
N ILE A 506 10.00 -20.67 -2.14
CA ILE A 506 11.38 -21.01 -1.77
C ILE A 506 12.11 -21.70 -2.92
N LEU A 507 11.44 -22.62 -3.62
CA LEU A 507 12.02 -23.33 -4.77
C LEU A 507 12.36 -22.36 -5.90
N ASN A 508 11.45 -21.46 -6.26
CA ASN A 508 11.63 -20.47 -7.33
C ASN A 508 12.82 -19.54 -7.05
N ALA A 509 12.96 -19.06 -5.79
CA ALA A 509 14.11 -18.25 -5.41
C ALA A 509 15.43 -19.03 -5.55
N ASN A 510 15.47 -20.27 -5.09
CA ASN A 510 16.67 -21.11 -5.24
C ASN A 510 16.94 -21.54 -6.68
N TYR A 511 15.89 -21.66 -7.51
CA TYR A 511 16.06 -21.89 -8.94
C TYR A 511 16.76 -20.72 -9.62
N ILE A 512 16.31 -19.48 -9.38
CA ILE A 512 16.98 -18.28 -9.89
C ILE A 512 18.43 -18.21 -9.40
N LYS A 513 18.67 -18.49 -8.10
CA LYS A 513 20.01 -18.52 -7.54
C LYS A 513 20.94 -19.46 -8.30
N GLU A 514 20.50 -20.67 -8.56
CA GLU A 514 21.25 -21.70 -9.29
C GLU A 514 21.51 -21.27 -10.73
N ARG A 515 20.50 -20.72 -11.44
CA ARG A 515 20.61 -20.23 -12.80
C ARG A 515 21.61 -19.07 -12.93
N LEU A 516 21.75 -18.24 -11.92
CA LEU A 516 22.67 -17.10 -11.90
C LEU A 516 24.07 -17.45 -11.39
N GLU A 517 24.30 -18.70 -10.94
CA GLU A 517 25.60 -19.13 -10.44
C GLU A 517 26.70 -18.93 -11.50
N GLY A 518 27.88 -18.43 -11.06
CA GLY A 518 28.99 -18.08 -11.96
C GLY A 518 28.80 -16.80 -12.78
N GLN A 519 27.61 -16.21 -12.78
CA GLN A 519 27.30 -14.92 -13.43
C GLN A 519 27.25 -13.78 -12.42
N TYR A 520 26.56 -14.01 -11.32
CA TYR A 520 26.37 -13.09 -10.21
C TYR A 520 26.65 -13.80 -8.89
N LYS A 521 27.16 -13.07 -7.93
CA LYS A 521 27.35 -13.56 -6.56
C LYS A 521 26.08 -13.29 -5.76
N VAL A 522 25.47 -14.33 -5.17
CA VAL A 522 24.47 -14.16 -4.10
C VAL A 522 25.22 -13.88 -2.80
N LEU A 523 24.88 -12.77 -2.15
CA LEU A 523 25.66 -12.22 -1.05
C LEU A 523 25.55 -13.05 0.23
N TYR A 524 24.34 -13.52 0.53
CA TYR A 524 24.05 -14.30 1.73
C TYR A 524 23.33 -15.61 1.39
N ALA A 525 23.65 -16.65 2.11
CA ALA A 525 23.00 -17.96 2.02
C ALA A 525 23.06 -18.68 3.36
N GLY A 526 22.12 -19.58 3.63
CA GLY A 526 22.13 -20.46 4.80
C GLY A 526 23.21 -21.55 4.73
N GLN A 527 23.31 -22.40 5.76
CA GLN A 527 24.34 -23.44 5.90
C GLN A 527 24.47 -24.37 4.68
N ASN A 528 23.35 -24.68 4.02
CA ASN A 528 23.34 -25.54 2.84
C ASN A 528 23.52 -24.78 1.51
N GLY A 529 24.00 -23.54 1.55
CA GLY A 529 24.12 -22.68 0.38
C GLY A 529 22.79 -22.29 -0.25
N ARG A 530 21.66 -22.41 0.47
CA ARG A 530 20.31 -22.08 0.00
C ARG A 530 19.84 -20.75 0.57
N CYS A 531 19.04 -20.03 -0.22
CA CYS A 531 18.30 -18.87 0.25
C CYS A 531 16.86 -19.24 0.66
N ALA A 532 16.17 -18.31 1.31
CA ALA A 532 14.74 -18.41 1.60
C ALA A 532 13.91 -18.17 0.33
N HIS A 533 12.87 -17.37 0.39
CA HIS A 533 12.02 -17.01 -0.75
C HIS A 533 12.55 -15.80 -1.54
N GLU A 534 13.61 -15.18 -1.09
CA GLU A 534 14.27 -14.01 -1.69
C GLU A 534 15.79 -14.09 -1.53
N MET A 535 16.53 -13.30 -2.30
CA MET A 535 17.99 -13.26 -2.24
C MET A 535 18.54 -11.88 -2.57
N ILE A 536 19.78 -11.65 -2.12
CA ILE A 536 20.54 -10.44 -2.45
C ILE A 536 21.66 -10.77 -3.44
N VAL A 537 21.59 -10.18 -4.62
CA VAL A 537 22.59 -10.32 -5.69
C VAL A 537 23.54 -9.16 -5.62
N ASP A 538 24.84 -9.45 -5.48
CA ASP A 538 25.92 -8.48 -5.36
C ASP A 538 26.36 -7.95 -6.72
N CYS A 539 26.21 -6.63 -6.95
CA CYS A 539 26.62 -5.95 -8.17
C CYS A 539 27.83 -5.00 -7.95
N ARG A 540 28.39 -4.95 -6.74
CA ARG A 540 29.42 -3.96 -6.36
C ARG A 540 30.71 -4.11 -7.14
N ASP A 541 31.08 -5.32 -7.56
CA ASP A 541 32.30 -5.55 -8.32
C ASP A 541 32.26 -4.94 -9.72
N PHE A 542 31.08 -4.76 -10.32
CA PHE A 542 30.93 -4.16 -11.66
C PHE A 542 31.29 -2.67 -11.70
N LYS A 543 31.33 -2.03 -10.54
CA LYS A 543 31.80 -0.64 -10.41
C LYS A 543 33.23 -0.43 -10.93
N LYS A 544 34.06 -1.47 -10.89
CA LYS A 544 35.42 -1.42 -11.47
C LYS A 544 35.40 -1.19 -12.99
N ALA A 545 34.37 -1.66 -13.66
CA ALA A 545 34.07 -1.41 -15.06
C ALA A 545 33.25 -0.13 -15.32
N GLY A 546 32.96 0.65 -14.28
CA GLY A 546 32.11 1.85 -14.37
C GLY A 546 30.63 1.57 -14.37
N ILE A 547 30.19 0.31 -14.16
CA ILE A 547 28.78 -0.09 -14.17
C ILE A 547 28.21 -0.09 -12.75
N GLU A 548 27.19 0.72 -12.52
CA GLU A 548 26.45 0.78 -11.27
C GLU A 548 25.23 -0.16 -11.32
N VAL A 549 24.73 -0.55 -10.15
CA VAL A 549 23.53 -1.40 -10.04
C VAL A 549 22.31 -0.76 -10.71
N GLU A 550 22.23 0.58 -10.71
CA GLU A 550 21.18 1.32 -11.41
C GLU A 550 21.21 1.11 -12.92
N ASP A 551 22.39 0.96 -13.53
CA ASP A 551 22.54 0.69 -14.96
C ASP A 551 21.91 -0.66 -15.32
N ILE A 552 22.12 -1.68 -14.47
CA ILE A 552 21.49 -3.00 -14.60
C ILE A 552 19.97 -2.89 -14.48
N ALA A 553 19.50 -2.16 -13.47
CA ALA A 553 18.08 -1.94 -13.25
C ALA A 553 17.39 -1.25 -14.43
N LYS A 554 18.02 -0.22 -14.99
CA LYS A 554 17.52 0.48 -16.19
C LYS A 554 17.57 -0.39 -17.44
N ARG A 555 18.60 -1.24 -17.57
CA ARG A 555 18.72 -2.14 -18.71
C ARG A 555 17.65 -3.25 -18.69
N LEU A 556 17.25 -3.75 -17.53
CA LEU A 556 16.14 -4.71 -17.39
C LEU A 556 14.84 -4.19 -18.00
N MET A 557 14.59 -2.88 -17.98
CA MET A 557 13.39 -2.30 -18.62
C MET A 557 13.40 -2.53 -20.15
N ASP A 558 14.56 -2.54 -20.80
CA ASP A 558 14.67 -2.86 -22.23
C ASP A 558 14.35 -4.32 -22.54
N TYR A 559 14.56 -5.21 -21.55
CA TYR A 559 14.16 -6.61 -21.61
C TYR A 559 12.68 -6.85 -21.24
N GLY A 560 11.95 -5.81 -20.88
CA GLY A 560 10.53 -5.89 -20.51
C GLY A 560 10.30 -6.30 -19.07
N PHE A 561 11.26 -6.09 -18.18
CA PHE A 561 11.14 -6.36 -16.74
C PHE A 561 11.19 -5.08 -15.90
N HIS A 562 10.35 -5.01 -14.89
CA HIS A 562 10.56 -4.10 -13.78
C HIS A 562 11.80 -4.54 -12.99
N ALA A 563 12.66 -3.61 -12.63
CA ALA A 563 13.85 -3.93 -11.85
C ALA A 563 13.48 -4.48 -10.47
N PRO A 564 14.29 -5.41 -9.92
CA PRO A 564 14.25 -5.76 -8.49
C PRO A 564 14.51 -4.56 -7.59
N THR A 565 14.34 -4.71 -6.29
CA THR A 565 14.69 -3.66 -5.32
C THR A 565 16.20 -3.37 -5.37
N VAL A 566 16.55 -2.09 -5.57
CA VAL A 566 17.92 -1.63 -5.77
C VAL A 566 18.50 -1.09 -4.48
N SER A 567 19.75 -1.48 -4.18
CA SER A 567 20.55 -0.94 -3.05
C SER A 567 19.86 -1.04 -1.68
N PHE A 568 19.08 -2.08 -1.47
CA PHE A 568 18.43 -2.38 -0.20
C PHE A 568 18.44 -3.90 0.05
N PRO A 569 18.67 -4.38 1.29
CA PRO A 569 19.19 -3.63 2.46
C PRO A 569 20.66 -3.27 2.37
N VAL A 570 21.37 -3.76 1.36
CA VAL A 570 22.79 -3.54 1.11
C VAL A 570 22.98 -2.65 -0.12
N ALA A 571 23.77 -1.59 0.00
CA ALA A 571 24.06 -0.69 -1.11
C ALA A 571 24.79 -1.43 -2.26
N GLY A 572 24.43 -1.13 -3.51
CA GLY A 572 25.05 -1.70 -4.71
C GLY A 572 24.61 -3.15 -5.01
N THR A 573 23.45 -3.56 -4.54
CA THR A 573 22.90 -4.89 -4.75
C THR A 573 21.49 -4.85 -5.37
N LEU A 574 21.05 -5.97 -5.91
CA LEU A 574 19.66 -6.22 -6.29
C LEU A 574 19.05 -7.23 -5.31
N MET A 575 17.87 -6.93 -4.80
CA MET A 575 17.11 -7.86 -3.96
C MET A 575 15.97 -8.46 -4.78
N ILE A 576 16.02 -9.76 -5.01
CA ILE A 576 15.14 -10.51 -5.90
C ILE A 576 14.23 -11.40 -5.08
N GLU A 577 12.92 -11.25 -5.25
CA GLU A 577 11.89 -12.12 -4.72
C GLU A 577 10.96 -12.57 -5.85
N PRO A 578 11.15 -13.76 -6.43
CA PRO A 578 10.12 -14.40 -7.23
C PRO A 578 9.06 -14.98 -6.30
N THR A 579 7.82 -14.96 -6.72
CA THR A 579 6.75 -15.60 -5.95
C THR A 579 6.42 -16.99 -6.48
N GLU A 580 5.56 -17.72 -5.79
CA GLU A 580 5.01 -18.98 -6.26
C GLU A 580 4.07 -18.83 -7.46
N SER A 581 3.61 -17.61 -7.75
CA SER A 581 2.70 -17.35 -8.87
C SER A 581 3.38 -17.37 -10.23
N GLU A 582 4.72 -17.41 -10.26
CA GLU A 582 5.50 -17.34 -11.49
C GLU A 582 5.75 -18.71 -12.10
N THR A 583 5.63 -18.81 -13.44
CA THR A 583 5.95 -20.02 -14.18
C THR A 583 7.45 -20.19 -14.36
N LYS A 584 7.89 -21.44 -14.58
CA LYS A 584 9.29 -21.72 -14.88
C LYS A 584 9.80 -20.94 -16.10
N GLU A 585 8.97 -20.80 -17.13
CA GLU A 585 9.32 -20.03 -18.34
C GLU A 585 9.56 -18.56 -18.02
N GLU A 586 8.79 -17.98 -17.12
CA GLU A 586 8.98 -16.58 -16.70
C GLU A 586 10.25 -16.41 -15.88
N LEU A 587 10.56 -17.38 -14.99
CA LEU A 587 11.81 -17.40 -14.26
C LEU A 587 13.02 -17.53 -15.22
N ASP A 588 12.89 -18.38 -16.25
CA ASP A 588 13.92 -18.54 -17.29
C ASP A 588 14.13 -17.24 -18.08
N ARG A 589 13.06 -16.58 -18.53
CA ARG A 589 13.14 -15.27 -19.22
C ARG A 589 13.88 -14.24 -18.38
N PHE A 590 13.58 -14.15 -17.09
CA PHE A 590 14.23 -13.22 -16.18
C PHE A 590 15.71 -13.54 -15.99
N CYS A 591 16.05 -14.82 -15.78
CA CYS A 591 17.44 -15.25 -15.68
C CYS A 591 18.23 -14.98 -16.97
N ASP A 592 17.64 -15.28 -18.13
CA ASP A 592 18.29 -15.04 -19.44
C ASP A 592 18.53 -13.54 -19.65
N ALA A 593 17.61 -12.66 -19.24
CA ALA A 593 17.81 -11.21 -19.28
C ALA A 593 19.00 -10.78 -18.40
N LEU A 594 19.09 -11.27 -17.17
CA LEU A 594 20.23 -10.96 -16.29
C LEU A 594 21.55 -11.51 -16.80
N ILE A 595 21.55 -12.73 -17.35
CA ILE A 595 22.75 -13.36 -17.94
C ILE A 595 23.25 -12.55 -19.15
N GLU A 596 22.34 -12.09 -20.02
CA GLU A 596 22.72 -11.28 -21.17
C GLU A 596 23.21 -9.87 -20.73
N ILE A 597 22.60 -9.25 -19.72
CA ILE A 597 23.13 -8.02 -19.11
C ILE A 597 24.53 -8.26 -18.55
N ARG A 598 24.80 -9.44 -17.97
CA ARG A 598 26.15 -9.79 -17.51
C ARG A 598 27.15 -9.92 -18.68
N ASN A 599 26.71 -10.41 -19.82
CA ASN A 599 27.54 -10.44 -21.06
C ASN A 599 27.84 -8.99 -21.53
N GLU A 600 26.84 -8.11 -21.53
CA GLU A 600 27.03 -6.69 -21.85
C GLU A 600 28.03 -6.02 -20.90
N ILE A 601 28.03 -6.35 -19.60
CA ILE A 601 29.02 -5.88 -18.63
C ILE A 601 30.42 -6.41 -18.98
N ARG A 602 30.55 -7.71 -19.38
CA ARG A 602 31.84 -8.28 -19.80
C ARG A 602 32.43 -7.58 -21.01
N GLU A 603 31.59 -7.16 -21.96
CA GLU A 603 32.08 -6.35 -23.08
C GLU A 603 32.78 -5.06 -22.61
N VAL A 604 32.27 -4.43 -21.55
CA VAL A 604 32.93 -3.23 -20.96
C VAL A 604 34.18 -3.62 -20.19
N GLU A 605 34.14 -4.71 -19.40
CA GLU A 605 35.31 -5.20 -18.66
C GLU A 605 36.50 -5.55 -19.57
N GLU A 606 36.20 -6.12 -20.74
CA GLU A 606 37.16 -6.54 -21.77
C GLU A 606 37.56 -5.40 -22.71
N GLY A 607 37.04 -4.20 -22.55
CA GLY A 607 37.32 -3.04 -23.39
C GLY A 607 36.72 -3.12 -24.81
N LYS A 608 35.75 -4.02 -25.04
CA LYS A 608 35.00 -4.14 -26.30
C LYS A 608 33.92 -3.06 -26.41
N ALA A 609 33.44 -2.55 -25.26
CA ALA A 609 32.51 -1.44 -25.17
C ALA A 609 33.12 -0.35 -24.29
N ASP A 610 32.81 0.91 -24.61
CA ASP A 610 33.26 2.08 -23.84
C ASP A 610 32.62 2.13 -22.45
N LYS A 611 33.34 2.62 -21.45
CA LYS A 611 32.85 2.67 -20.05
C LYS A 611 31.70 3.64 -19.83
N GLU A 612 31.69 4.75 -20.55
CA GLU A 612 30.69 5.83 -20.39
C GLU A 612 29.66 5.83 -21.53
N ASN A 613 30.03 5.31 -22.71
CA ASN A 613 29.17 5.29 -23.89
C ASN A 613 28.87 3.87 -24.34
N ASN A 614 27.96 3.22 -23.63
CA ASN A 614 27.57 1.83 -23.89
C ASN A 614 26.03 1.61 -23.69
N VAL A 615 25.56 0.43 -24.02
CA VAL A 615 24.13 0.11 -23.98
C VAL A 615 23.52 0.16 -22.58
N LEU A 616 24.30 -0.12 -21.53
CA LEU A 616 23.87 -0.09 -20.14
C LEU A 616 23.70 1.35 -19.63
N LYS A 617 24.67 2.22 -19.96
CA LYS A 617 24.65 3.64 -19.57
C LYS A 617 23.50 4.41 -20.22
N HIS A 618 23.09 4.02 -21.40
CA HIS A 618 22.03 4.69 -22.14
C HIS A 618 20.65 4.06 -21.96
N ALA A 619 20.55 2.96 -21.24
CA ALA A 619 19.26 2.34 -20.92
C ALA A 619 18.44 3.21 -19.94
N PRO A 620 17.09 3.17 -20.03
CA PRO A 620 16.29 2.42 -20.99
C PRO A 620 16.13 3.14 -22.33
N HIS A 621 15.86 2.39 -23.39
CA HIS A 621 15.69 2.89 -24.75
C HIS A 621 14.23 3.03 -25.13
N THR A 622 13.76 4.25 -25.32
CA THR A 622 12.39 4.53 -25.76
C THR A 622 12.19 4.25 -27.25
N ALA A 623 10.94 4.04 -27.67
CA ALA A 623 10.60 3.87 -29.10
C ALA A 623 11.06 5.06 -29.93
N ASP A 624 10.85 6.28 -29.45
CA ASP A 624 11.25 7.52 -30.16
C ASP A 624 12.75 7.57 -30.40
N LEU A 625 13.55 7.13 -29.41
CA LEU A 625 15.02 7.09 -29.56
C LEU A 625 15.45 6.05 -30.60
N VAL A 626 14.87 4.86 -30.55
CA VAL A 626 15.27 3.76 -31.45
C VAL A 626 14.78 3.98 -32.88
N CYS A 627 13.64 4.62 -33.07
CA CYS A 627 13.04 4.90 -34.38
C CYS A 627 13.48 6.25 -34.97
N ALA A 628 14.30 7.04 -34.28
CA ALA A 628 14.82 8.29 -34.82
C ALA A 628 15.66 8.04 -36.08
N ASP A 629 15.68 9.01 -37.01
CA ASP A 629 16.45 8.89 -38.27
C ASP A 629 17.95 8.78 -37.97
N GLU A 630 18.46 9.54 -37.02
CA GLU A 630 19.85 9.51 -36.59
C GLU A 630 20.07 8.51 -35.43
N TRP A 631 21.20 7.80 -35.49
CA TRP A 631 21.62 6.88 -34.43
C TRP A 631 23.12 7.08 -34.12
N ASN A 632 23.39 7.86 -33.11
CA ASN A 632 24.75 8.25 -32.70
C ASN A 632 25.26 7.43 -31.49
N ARG A 633 24.98 6.10 -31.50
CA ARG A 633 25.40 5.17 -30.46
C ARG A 633 26.41 4.15 -31.01
N PRO A 634 27.42 3.70 -30.21
CA PRO A 634 28.43 2.73 -30.67
C PRO A 634 27.90 1.29 -30.74
N TYR A 635 26.62 1.07 -30.59
CA TYR A 635 25.94 -0.23 -30.67
C TYR A 635 24.70 -0.14 -31.60
N SER A 636 24.21 -1.29 -32.07
CA SER A 636 23.08 -1.31 -32.99
C SER A 636 21.73 -1.03 -32.32
N ARG A 637 20.78 -0.50 -33.09
CA ARG A 637 19.37 -0.38 -32.68
C ARG A 637 18.79 -1.72 -32.23
N THR A 638 19.15 -2.82 -32.90
CA THR A 638 18.72 -4.16 -32.54
C THR A 638 19.20 -4.55 -31.14
N LYS A 639 20.48 -4.29 -30.81
CA LYS A 639 21.02 -4.53 -29.47
C LYS A 639 20.31 -3.68 -28.41
N ALA A 640 19.98 -2.43 -28.73
CA ALA A 640 19.21 -1.55 -27.84
C ALA A 640 17.80 -2.08 -27.55
N ALA A 641 17.04 -2.40 -28.63
CA ALA A 641 15.61 -2.67 -28.56
C ALA A 641 15.25 -4.15 -28.37
N TYR A 642 16.02 -5.05 -28.99
CA TYR A 642 15.70 -6.49 -29.09
C TYR A 642 16.90 -7.35 -28.70
N PRO A 643 17.39 -7.23 -27.45
CA PRO A 643 18.60 -7.93 -27.02
C PRO A 643 18.45 -9.45 -26.99
N LEU A 644 17.24 -9.98 -26.81
CA LEU A 644 16.91 -11.41 -26.83
C LEU A 644 15.68 -11.69 -27.69
N ALA A 645 15.52 -12.94 -28.13
CA ALA A 645 14.43 -13.35 -29.03
C ALA A 645 13.06 -13.07 -28.44
N PHE A 646 12.81 -13.43 -27.18
CA PHE A 646 11.52 -13.23 -26.53
C PHE A 646 11.10 -11.76 -26.45
N VAL A 647 12.08 -10.83 -26.35
CA VAL A 647 11.80 -9.39 -26.34
C VAL A 647 11.22 -8.94 -27.67
N LYS A 648 11.60 -9.60 -28.78
CA LYS A 648 11.10 -9.26 -30.11
C LYS A 648 9.64 -9.69 -30.29
N GLU A 649 9.22 -10.76 -29.63
CA GLU A 649 7.85 -11.29 -29.72
C GLU A 649 6.84 -10.39 -29.01
N ALA A 650 7.23 -9.80 -27.86
CA ALA A 650 6.34 -9.00 -27.01
C ALA A 650 7.08 -7.79 -26.44
N LYS A 651 7.53 -6.87 -27.32
CA LYS A 651 8.27 -5.68 -26.89
C LYS A 651 7.40 -4.72 -26.10
N PHE A 652 7.78 -4.48 -24.86
CA PHE A 652 7.33 -3.33 -24.10
C PHE A 652 8.32 -2.16 -24.28
N TRP A 653 7.81 -0.99 -24.62
CA TRP A 653 8.62 0.23 -24.79
C TRP A 653 8.58 1.09 -23.55
N PRO A 654 9.74 1.36 -22.89
CA PRO A 654 9.78 2.35 -21.83
C PRO A 654 9.27 3.71 -22.32
N SER A 655 8.42 4.35 -21.53
CA SER A 655 7.80 5.63 -21.90
C SER A 655 8.72 6.83 -21.74
N VAL A 656 9.78 6.68 -20.90
CA VAL A 656 10.84 7.69 -20.68
C VAL A 656 12.20 7.01 -20.73
N SER A 657 13.22 7.75 -21.13
CA SER A 657 14.61 7.32 -21.04
C SER A 657 15.17 7.55 -19.62
N ARG A 658 16.47 7.57 -19.43
CA ARG A 658 17.05 7.76 -18.10
C ARG A 658 16.68 9.12 -17.52
N VAL A 659 15.99 9.13 -16.39
CA VAL A 659 15.55 10.35 -15.70
C VAL A 659 16.74 11.01 -15.00
N ASP A 660 16.89 12.33 -15.15
CA ASP A 660 17.88 13.11 -14.43
C ASP A 660 17.40 13.39 -12.99
N ASN A 661 17.92 12.61 -12.04
CA ASN A 661 17.61 12.76 -10.63
C ASN A 661 18.12 14.08 -10.06
N ALA A 662 19.29 14.53 -10.48
CA ALA A 662 19.91 15.75 -9.96
C ALA A 662 19.13 17.00 -10.41
N TYR A 663 18.65 17.01 -11.66
CA TYR A 663 17.75 18.04 -12.14
C TYR A 663 16.46 18.10 -11.31
N GLY A 664 15.81 16.96 -11.08
CA GLY A 664 14.58 16.88 -10.29
C GLY A 664 14.75 17.29 -8.83
N ASP A 665 15.91 17.04 -8.21
CA ASP A 665 16.20 17.49 -6.84
C ASP A 665 16.41 19.01 -6.74
N ARG A 666 16.91 19.65 -7.79
CA ARG A 666 17.11 21.10 -7.87
C ARG A 666 15.82 21.84 -8.26
N ASN A 667 14.93 21.20 -9.00
CA ASN A 667 13.72 21.78 -9.56
C ASN A 667 12.49 21.08 -8.97
N LEU A 668 12.21 21.30 -7.69
CA LEU A 668 11.13 20.63 -6.95
C LEU A 668 9.72 21.03 -7.38
N VAL A 669 9.59 22.15 -8.09
CA VAL A 669 8.32 22.64 -8.60
C VAL A 669 8.28 22.42 -10.11
N CYS A 670 7.23 21.81 -10.63
CA CYS A 670 6.93 21.89 -12.05
C CYS A 670 6.63 23.35 -12.37
N SER A 671 7.64 24.09 -12.79
CA SER A 671 7.42 25.37 -13.44
C SER A 671 6.82 25.04 -14.81
N CYS A 672 5.48 25.09 -14.94
CA CYS A 672 4.91 25.37 -16.23
C CYS A 672 5.61 26.63 -16.72
N LEU A 673 6.36 26.53 -17.81
CA LEU A 673 6.99 27.69 -18.40
C LEU A 673 5.91 28.75 -18.61
N PRO A 674 6.14 30.03 -18.27
CA PRO A 674 5.16 31.07 -18.51
C PRO A 674 4.76 31.07 -19.98
N LEU A 675 3.53 31.41 -20.28
CA LEU A 675 3.00 31.44 -21.67
C LEU A 675 3.89 32.23 -22.63
N GLU A 676 4.57 33.26 -22.11
CA GLU A 676 5.54 34.09 -22.85
C GLU A 676 6.74 33.29 -23.43
N VAL A 677 7.10 32.17 -22.84
CA VAL A 677 8.18 31.31 -23.38
C VAL A 677 7.68 30.53 -24.60
N TYR A 678 6.40 30.19 -24.65
CA TYR A 678 5.79 29.53 -25.81
C TYR A 678 5.51 30.53 -26.95
N GLU A 679 5.23 31.79 -26.65
CA GLU A 679 5.09 32.84 -27.64
C GLU A 679 6.39 33.14 -28.39
N ASN A 680 7.53 33.08 -27.69
CA ASN A 680 8.85 33.27 -28.26
C ASN A 680 9.37 32.08 -29.11
N GLN A 681 8.94 30.84 -28.81
CA GLN A 681 9.30 29.68 -29.64
C GLN A 681 8.53 29.62 -30.97
N GLY A 682 7.34 30.26 -31.06
CA GLY A 682 6.60 30.40 -32.28
C GLY A 682 7.17 31.46 -33.24
N ALA A 683 7.97 32.40 -32.74
CA ALA A 683 8.55 33.49 -33.56
C ALA A 683 9.89 33.09 -34.23
N GLU A 684 10.62 32.08 -33.71
CA GLU A 684 11.86 31.57 -34.33
C GLU A 684 11.61 30.52 -35.43
N ALA A 685 10.39 29.97 -35.54
CA ALA A 685 10.02 29.00 -36.57
C ALA A 685 9.51 29.63 -37.87
N THR A 686 9.47 30.98 -37.98
CA THR A 686 8.98 31.73 -39.14
C THR A 686 10.02 32.67 -39.76
N ASN A 687 11.30 32.47 -39.51
CA ASN A 687 12.39 33.18 -40.24
C ASN A 687 13.30 32.20 -40.97
#